data_0709f24501a6c0aa4c88e036278ea0f4
#
_entry.id   0709f24501a6c0aa4c88e036278ea0f4
#
_cell.length_a   1.000
_cell.length_b   1.000
_cell.length_c   1.000
_cell.angle_alpha   90.00
_cell.angle_beta   90.00
_cell.angle_gamma   90.00
#
_symmetry.space_group_name_H-M   'P 1'
#
loop_
_entity.id
_entity.type
_entity.pdbx_description
1 polymer ?
#
loop_
_entity_poly.entity_id
_entity_poly.type
_entity_poly.pdbx_seq_one_letter_code
_entity_poly.pdbx_strand_id
1 'polypeptide(L)'
;MLKKIQLKPGVNRENTRYTAENGWYSSDKVRFRQGTPEKIGGWQRISSTTFLGLCRSLWNWVTLGGVNLIGVGTNLKFYIEQGGAYNDITPIRSAVTLTNPFATTSGSSTVTVTDANGGYETNDFVSFYGSSAINGLTILGEYQITVTGTNTYTISTAVPVSITLASPAVFTSQNKLANNVEVTLSTTGTLPSPLVANTTYYVVNTSGYTFQLSASSGGSAINTSGSTQTGIHTVTAKATGTTAAGGGTVRAVYQINTGPANVVPLNGWGAGPWGAGTWGVGEASTDPLRLWSQGNFGEDLIFGPRGGPIYYWDATIGTTGAAFTITIAAPGVVTTSISLADGTPVVLTTDGALPTGLSVGTTYYVVNSTGTTFSLAATSGGSPITTSGSQSGNHRISQRGFLLSAYGSASNVPTVQNYILISDINRFVFCFGCNELASATQDAMLIRWSDQEDATNWTPAATNQAGSLRLSRGSEIITALQSRQEILVWTDASLYSLQYLGAPEVWGAQLVGENISIVSENAVAYANGVSYWMGKDKFYKYDGRTQTLRCDLRQYIFSDIDTDQYLQIFSGTNEGFNEIWWFYCSSGSTTIDRYVIFNYGENNGEGAWYYGTMARTAWLDSGLRNFPLAATYSNNLVNHESGVDDNETGTTLPISASITSAEFDIEDGDKFVFIRRALPDITFRGSTAGSPSGTLTLLPLKNSGSGYISPASVGGSNNAGVTRTATVPIEAFTGQVYVRIRARQMSMKFESSAQGVTWQLGSMRLDMREDGKASGSGVSGG
;
A
#
# COMPACT_ATOMS: atom_id res chain seq x y z
N MET A 1 48.22 -10.98 21.67
CA MET A 1 47.72 -9.65 22.05
C MET A 1 46.22 -9.64 21.86
N LEU A 2 45.44 -9.05 22.77
CA LEU A 2 43.99 -8.92 22.61
C LEU A 2 43.69 -7.54 22.02
N LYS A 3 43.15 -7.49 20.80
CA LYS A 3 42.78 -6.27 20.07
C LYS A 3 41.27 -6.12 19.97
N LYS A 4 40.73 -4.94 20.27
CA LYS A 4 39.34 -4.58 20.10
C LYS A 4 39.12 -4.12 18.67
N ILE A 5 38.12 -4.67 17.99
CA ILE A 5 37.69 -4.22 16.66
C ILE A 5 36.58 -3.20 16.87
N GLN A 6 36.80 -1.97 16.43
CA GLN A 6 35.80 -0.90 16.47
C GLN A 6 35.43 -0.53 15.05
N LEU A 7 34.14 -0.64 14.73
CA LEU A 7 33.60 -0.31 13.43
C LEU A 7 32.65 0.87 13.59
N LYS A 8 32.70 1.79 12.64
CA LYS A 8 31.80 2.96 12.57
C LYS A 8 30.42 2.54 12.13
N PRO A 9 29.34 3.17 12.63
CA PRO A 9 27.99 2.92 12.14
C PRO A 9 27.83 3.35 10.68
N GLY A 10 26.98 2.64 9.98
CA GLY A 10 26.70 2.86 8.56
C GLY A 10 27.44 1.90 7.63
N VAL A 11 26.85 1.68 6.46
CA VAL A 11 27.38 0.84 5.39
C VAL A 11 27.91 1.74 4.28
N ASN A 12 29.12 1.48 3.81
CA ASN A 12 29.76 2.22 2.74
C ASN A 12 30.07 1.30 1.56
N ARG A 13 29.52 1.63 0.39
CA ARG A 13 29.77 0.93 -0.89
C ARG A 13 30.25 1.86 -2.00
N GLU A 14 30.43 3.15 -1.71
CA GLU A 14 31.06 4.09 -2.65
C GLU A 14 32.55 3.84 -2.80
N ASN A 15 33.18 3.37 -1.71
CA ASN A 15 34.60 3.02 -1.68
C ASN A 15 34.82 1.52 -1.96
N THR A 16 36.08 1.14 -2.22
CA THR A 16 36.47 -0.27 -2.25
C THR A 16 36.28 -0.90 -0.87
N ARG A 17 36.13 -2.21 -0.80
CA ARG A 17 35.96 -2.94 0.49
C ARG A 17 37.09 -2.66 1.47
N TYR A 18 38.28 -2.45 0.96
CA TYR A 18 39.47 -2.16 1.78
C TYR A 18 39.53 -0.68 2.21
N THR A 19 39.23 0.27 1.30
CA THR A 19 39.20 1.70 1.66
C THR A 19 38.09 2.02 2.68
N ALA A 20 37.02 1.21 2.73
CA ALA A 20 35.97 1.29 3.73
C ALA A 20 36.37 0.63 5.08
N GLU A 21 37.64 0.37 5.32
CA GLU A 21 38.18 -0.17 6.57
C GLU A 21 37.62 0.56 7.80
N ASN A 22 37.38 -0.19 8.88
CA ASN A 22 36.69 0.26 10.09
C ASN A 22 35.21 0.63 9.91
N GLY A 23 34.57 0.17 8.84
CA GLY A 23 33.14 0.31 8.58
C GLY A 23 32.48 -1.02 8.25
N TRP A 24 31.20 -0.92 7.86
CA TRP A 24 30.42 -2.04 7.39
C TRP A 24 30.25 -1.97 5.87
N TYR A 25 30.12 -3.11 5.20
CA TYR A 25 30.05 -3.19 3.76
C TYR A 25 28.70 -3.71 3.25
N SER A 26 28.01 -4.56 4.01
CA SER A 26 26.65 -4.98 3.66
C SER A 26 25.80 -5.22 4.89
N SER A 27 24.50 -5.00 4.75
CA SER A 27 23.51 -5.25 5.78
C SER A 27 22.23 -5.80 5.15
N ASP A 28 21.46 -6.53 5.91
CA ASP A 28 20.07 -6.86 5.62
C ASP A 28 19.31 -6.99 6.94
N LYS A 29 18.19 -6.25 7.07
CA LYS A 29 17.35 -6.19 8.28
C LYS A 29 18.10 -5.87 9.56
N VAL A 30 19.07 -4.94 9.44
CA VAL A 30 19.90 -4.43 10.51
C VAL A 30 19.84 -2.91 10.51
N ARG A 31 19.77 -2.31 11.68
CA ARG A 31 19.90 -0.86 11.92
C ARG A 31 21.10 -0.56 12.79
N PHE A 32 21.44 0.72 12.87
CA PHE A 32 22.42 1.21 13.83
C PHE A 32 21.72 2.00 14.92
N ARG A 33 22.07 1.71 16.17
CA ARG A 33 21.61 2.46 17.33
C ARG A 33 22.77 2.70 18.29
N GLN A 34 23.02 3.97 18.62
CA GLN A 34 24.13 4.38 19.49
C GLN A 34 25.49 3.80 19.01
N GLY A 35 25.72 3.85 17.71
CA GLY A 35 26.97 3.40 17.09
C GLY A 35 27.09 1.89 16.87
N THR A 36 26.13 1.09 17.30
CA THR A 36 26.18 -0.38 17.20
C THR A 36 25.07 -0.95 16.34
N PRO A 37 25.36 -1.99 15.51
CA PRO A 37 24.33 -2.64 14.72
C PRO A 37 23.45 -3.54 15.59
N GLU A 38 22.14 -3.48 15.31
CA GLU A 38 21.13 -4.37 15.89
C GLU A 38 20.16 -4.86 14.82
N LYS A 39 19.54 -6.01 15.05
CA LYS A 39 18.45 -6.49 14.21
C LYS A 39 17.26 -5.56 14.34
N ILE A 40 16.60 -5.20 13.22
CA ILE A 40 15.33 -4.46 13.24
C ILE A 40 14.24 -5.25 13.95
N GLY A 41 13.21 -4.56 14.45
CA GLY A 41 12.05 -5.19 15.06
C GLY A 41 11.27 -6.04 14.08
N GLY A 42 10.38 -6.88 14.61
CA GLY A 42 9.46 -7.69 13.83
C GLY A 42 8.27 -6.89 13.31
N TRP A 43 7.36 -7.57 12.64
CA TRP A 43 6.10 -7.01 12.20
C TRP A 43 4.93 -7.96 12.41
N GLN A 44 3.77 -7.39 12.69
CA GLN A 44 2.56 -8.11 13.00
C GLN A 44 1.37 -7.52 12.28
N ARG A 45 0.59 -8.35 11.59
CA ARG A 45 -0.65 -7.90 10.95
C ARG A 45 -1.63 -7.32 11.97
N ILE A 46 -2.35 -6.27 11.58
CA ILE A 46 -3.34 -5.63 12.45
C ILE A 46 -4.67 -6.38 12.46
N SER A 47 -4.96 -7.14 11.41
CA SER A 47 -6.22 -7.86 11.23
C SER A 47 -6.02 -9.14 10.40
N SER A 48 -6.94 -10.08 10.54
CA SER A 48 -7.04 -11.26 9.67
C SER A 48 -7.75 -10.96 8.35
N THR A 49 -8.44 -9.82 8.24
CA THR A 49 -9.10 -9.37 7.01
C THR A 49 -8.07 -8.75 6.06
N THR A 50 -8.37 -8.81 4.76
CA THR A 50 -7.54 -8.25 3.69
C THR A 50 -8.36 -7.28 2.85
N PHE A 51 -7.68 -6.36 2.17
CA PHE A 51 -8.27 -5.47 1.16
C PHE A 51 -7.96 -5.99 -0.24
N LEU A 52 -8.65 -5.48 -1.27
CA LEU A 52 -8.37 -5.81 -2.67
C LEU A 52 -7.42 -4.78 -3.29
N GLY A 53 -6.46 -5.28 -4.09
CA GLY A 53 -5.50 -4.46 -4.80
C GLY A 53 -4.25 -4.13 -3.99
N LEU A 54 -3.27 -3.46 -4.63
CA LEU A 54 -2.03 -3.02 -4.01
C LEU A 54 -2.20 -1.62 -3.43
N CYS A 55 -2.01 -1.48 -2.12
CA CYS A 55 -2.10 -0.19 -1.44
C CYS A 55 -0.89 0.68 -1.77
N ARG A 56 -1.13 1.94 -2.20
CA ARG A 56 -0.10 2.94 -2.52
C ARG A 56 -0.23 4.21 -1.70
N SER A 57 -1.25 4.32 -0.85
CA SER A 57 -1.48 5.50 -0.02
C SER A 57 -2.11 5.09 1.31
N LEU A 58 -1.55 5.59 2.40
CA LEU A 58 -2.05 5.43 3.76
C LEU A 58 -2.15 6.81 4.43
N TRP A 59 -3.23 7.02 5.16
CA TRP A 59 -3.42 8.21 5.99
C TRP A 59 -4.21 7.84 7.23
N ASN A 60 -3.79 8.29 8.41
CA ASN A 60 -4.52 8.05 9.64
C ASN A 60 -4.94 9.35 10.31
N TRP A 61 -6.14 9.34 10.89
CA TRP A 61 -6.65 10.43 11.70
C TRP A 61 -7.59 9.89 12.78
N VAL A 62 -7.93 10.75 13.72
CA VAL A 62 -8.84 10.42 14.83
C VAL A 62 -9.98 11.40 14.80
N THR A 63 -11.22 10.90 14.89
CA THR A 63 -12.41 11.73 15.01
C THR A 63 -12.52 12.33 16.40
N LEU A 64 -13.36 13.37 16.57
CA LEU A 64 -13.65 13.98 17.89
C LEU A 64 -14.22 12.95 18.89
N GLY A 65 -14.90 11.92 18.38
CA GLY A 65 -15.38 10.78 19.17
C GLY A 65 -14.27 9.79 19.58
N GLY A 66 -13.00 10.04 19.24
CA GLY A 66 -11.86 9.17 19.56
C GLY A 66 -11.74 7.92 18.68
N VAL A 67 -12.46 7.87 17.56
CA VAL A 67 -12.37 6.76 16.61
C VAL A 67 -11.15 6.93 15.72
N ASN A 68 -10.28 5.92 15.70
CA ASN A 68 -9.10 5.90 14.84
C ASN A 68 -9.46 5.31 13.47
N LEU A 69 -9.19 6.05 12.42
CA LEU A 69 -9.49 5.71 11.04
C LEU A 69 -8.21 5.72 10.20
N ILE A 70 -8.14 4.82 9.20
CA ILE A 70 -7.05 4.79 8.22
C ILE A 70 -7.65 4.76 6.82
N GLY A 71 -7.30 5.76 5.99
CA GLY A 71 -7.54 5.73 4.56
C GLY A 71 -6.56 4.79 3.87
N VAL A 72 -7.05 3.86 3.07
CA VAL A 72 -6.27 2.85 2.36
C VAL A 72 -6.59 2.92 0.87
N GLY A 73 -5.74 3.60 0.10
CA GLY A 73 -5.88 3.76 -1.34
C GLY A 73 -5.15 2.67 -2.10
N THR A 74 -5.89 1.83 -2.84
CA THR A 74 -5.33 0.75 -3.67
C THR A 74 -5.51 1.03 -5.16
N ASN A 75 -4.85 0.26 -6.01
CA ASN A 75 -5.05 0.37 -7.45
C ASN A 75 -6.46 -0.06 -7.90
N LEU A 76 -7.18 -0.84 -7.10
CA LEU A 76 -8.51 -1.33 -7.41
C LEU A 76 -9.62 -0.56 -6.69
N LYS A 77 -9.39 -0.17 -5.43
CA LYS A 77 -10.42 0.37 -4.54
C LYS A 77 -9.85 1.38 -3.54
N PHE A 78 -10.75 2.05 -2.85
CA PHE A 78 -10.42 2.91 -1.72
C PHE A 78 -11.21 2.49 -0.48
N TYR A 79 -10.51 2.31 0.65
CA TYR A 79 -11.12 1.84 1.89
C TYR A 79 -10.87 2.79 3.06
N ILE A 80 -11.74 2.70 4.06
CA ILE A 80 -11.43 3.14 5.42
C ILE A 80 -11.30 1.90 6.32
N GLU A 81 -10.12 1.73 6.88
CA GLU A 81 -9.90 0.75 7.93
C GLU A 81 -10.41 1.31 9.26
N GLN A 82 -11.20 0.52 9.96
CA GLN A 82 -11.68 0.79 11.30
C GLN A 82 -11.75 -0.51 12.09
N GLY A 83 -10.97 -0.60 13.18
CA GLY A 83 -11.03 -1.74 14.08
C GLY A 83 -10.70 -3.10 13.45
N GLY A 84 -9.88 -3.15 12.42
CA GLY A 84 -9.50 -4.35 11.69
C GLY A 84 -10.40 -4.69 10.49
N ALA A 85 -11.45 -3.91 10.23
CA ALA A 85 -12.32 -4.05 9.06
C ALA A 85 -11.97 -3.01 7.98
N TYR A 86 -11.94 -3.43 6.71
CA TYR A 86 -11.76 -2.54 5.56
C TYR A 86 -13.11 -2.23 4.92
N ASN A 87 -13.60 -1.01 5.14
CA ASN A 87 -14.89 -0.54 4.65
C ASN A 87 -14.69 0.13 3.28
N ASP A 88 -15.28 -0.44 2.24
CA ASP A 88 -15.17 0.04 0.86
C ASP A 88 -15.94 1.37 0.68
N ILE A 89 -15.21 2.44 0.43
CA ILE A 89 -15.74 3.77 0.12
C ILE A 89 -15.42 4.21 -1.32
N THR A 90 -15.03 3.27 -2.20
CA THR A 90 -14.69 3.57 -3.58
C THR A 90 -15.82 4.36 -4.26
N PRO A 91 -15.53 5.50 -4.90
CA PRO A 91 -16.54 6.33 -5.52
C PRO A 91 -17.32 5.60 -6.62
N ILE A 92 -18.60 5.96 -6.80
CA ILE A 92 -19.45 5.48 -7.88
C ILE A 92 -19.27 6.40 -9.08
N ARG A 93 -18.88 5.82 -10.23
CA ARG A 93 -18.77 6.53 -11.50
C ARG A 93 -20.12 6.72 -12.18
N SER A 94 -20.91 5.65 -12.23
CA SER A 94 -22.21 5.67 -12.87
C SER A 94 -23.14 4.59 -12.32
N ALA A 95 -24.43 4.80 -12.49
CA ALA A 95 -25.45 3.83 -12.13
C ALA A 95 -26.52 3.81 -13.21
N VAL A 96 -26.73 2.67 -13.87
CA VAL A 96 -27.61 2.51 -15.04
C VAL A 96 -28.62 1.41 -14.80
N THR A 97 -29.74 1.50 -15.49
CA THR A 97 -30.78 0.45 -15.49
C THR A 97 -30.73 -0.30 -16.82
N LEU A 98 -30.50 -1.60 -16.75
CA LEU A 98 -30.41 -2.49 -17.90
C LEU A 98 -31.61 -3.41 -17.97
N THR A 99 -32.02 -3.77 -19.16
CA THR A 99 -33.13 -4.70 -19.41
C THR A 99 -32.60 -5.99 -20.01
N ASN A 100 -32.81 -7.11 -19.31
CA ASN A 100 -32.32 -8.45 -19.71
C ASN A 100 -30.85 -8.49 -20.12
N PRO A 101 -29.90 -7.94 -19.28
CA PRO A 101 -28.54 -7.75 -19.70
C PRO A 101 -27.71 -9.04 -19.74
N PHE A 102 -28.16 -10.12 -19.11
CA PHE A 102 -27.36 -11.33 -18.90
C PHE A 102 -27.59 -12.37 -19.99
N ALA A 103 -26.50 -12.87 -20.57
CA ALA A 103 -26.46 -14.07 -21.37
C ALA A 103 -25.71 -15.19 -20.66
N THR A 104 -26.25 -16.41 -20.71
CA THR A 104 -25.68 -17.59 -20.04
C THR A 104 -25.51 -18.73 -21.02
N THR A 105 -24.55 -19.61 -20.76
CA THR A 105 -24.33 -20.89 -21.47
C THR A 105 -24.43 -22.04 -20.48
N SER A 106 -25.19 -23.09 -20.83
CA SER A 106 -25.36 -24.27 -19.98
C SER A 106 -24.03 -24.85 -19.58
N GLY A 107 -23.84 -25.12 -18.28
CA GLY A 107 -22.61 -25.64 -17.70
C GLY A 107 -21.49 -24.62 -17.51
N SER A 108 -21.68 -23.36 -17.92
CA SER A 108 -20.70 -22.28 -17.77
C SER A 108 -20.90 -21.52 -16.45
N SER A 109 -19.80 -21.11 -15.84
CA SER A 109 -19.75 -20.16 -14.72
C SER A 109 -19.49 -18.72 -15.17
N THR A 110 -19.36 -18.48 -16.47
CA THR A 110 -19.19 -17.14 -17.05
C THR A 110 -20.53 -16.64 -17.55
N VAL A 111 -20.88 -15.41 -17.16
CA VAL A 111 -22.06 -14.71 -17.62
C VAL A 111 -21.64 -13.51 -18.45
N THR A 112 -22.15 -13.39 -19.67
CA THR A 112 -21.94 -12.20 -20.51
C THR A 112 -22.96 -11.15 -20.15
N VAL A 113 -22.49 -9.92 -20.01
CA VAL A 113 -23.35 -8.75 -19.72
C VAL A 113 -23.31 -7.82 -20.92
N THR A 114 -24.49 -7.39 -21.39
CA THR A 114 -24.63 -6.38 -22.43
C THR A 114 -24.99 -5.04 -21.81
N ASP A 115 -24.13 -4.04 -22.01
CA ASP A 115 -24.37 -2.65 -21.61
C ASP A 115 -23.80 -1.69 -22.66
N ALA A 116 -24.68 -0.94 -23.31
CA ALA A 116 -24.33 0.03 -24.35
C ALA A 116 -23.83 1.39 -23.80
N ASN A 117 -23.85 1.58 -22.47
CA ASN A 117 -23.44 2.86 -21.87
C ASN A 117 -21.92 3.06 -21.85
N GLY A 118 -21.14 2.00 -21.95
CA GLY A 118 -19.70 2.04 -22.08
C GLY A 118 -18.92 2.61 -20.87
N GLY A 119 -17.66 2.96 -21.07
CA GLY A 119 -16.79 3.59 -20.08
C GLY A 119 -16.30 2.64 -18.98
N TYR A 120 -16.48 1.33 -19.12
CA TYR A 120 -15.92 0.30 -18.26
C TYR A 120 -14.65 -0.31 -18.88
N GLU A 121 -13.73 -0.72 -18.03
CA GLU A 121 -12.47 -1.34 -18.39
C GLU A 121 -12.34 -2.73 -17.75
N THR A 122 -11.45 -3.56 -18.27
CA THR A 122 -11.16 -4.85 -17.64
C THR A 122 -10.57 -4.62 -16.26
N ASN A 123 -11.04 -5.41 -15.28
CA ASN A 123 -10.80 -5.33 -13.85
C ASN A 123 -11.65 -4.29 -13.08
N ASP A 124 -12.48 -3.50 -13.73
CA ASP A 124 -13.45 -2.64 -13.04
C ASP A 124 -14.46 -3.45 -12.22
N PHE A 125 -15.13 -2.76 -11.29
CA PHE A 125 -16.15 -3.37 -10.44
C PHE A 125 -17.54 -2.83 -10.77
N VAL A 126 -18.50 -3.75 -10.81
CA VAL A 126 -19.93 -3.47 -10.96
C VAL A 126 -20.74 -4.20 -9.91
N SER A 127 -21.73 -3.53 -9.33
CA SER A 127 -22.70 -4.16 -8.43
C SER A 127 -24.06 -4.24 -9.10
N PHE A 128 -24.68 -5.42 -9.08
CA PHE A 128 -26.02 -5.66 -9.65
C PHE A 128 -27.07 -5.75 -8.56
N TYR A 129 -28.23 -5.12 -8.81
CA TYR A 129 -29.40 -5.11 -7.95
C TYR A 129 -30.68 -5.37 -8.76
N GLY A 130 -31.67 -6.02 -8.14
CA GLY A 130 -32.98 -6.25 -8.72
C GLY A 130 -33.05 -7.32 -9.80
N SER A 131 -31.98 -8.07 -10.02
CA SER A 131 -31.96 -9.15 -11.02
C SER A 131 -33.00 -10.23 -10.73
N SER A 132 -33.69 -10.68 -11.79
CA SER A 132 -34.53 -11.87 -11.79
C SER A 132 -33.72 -13.13 -12.08
N ALA A 133 -34.24 -14.30 -11.69
CA ALA A 133 -33.59 -15.57 -11.94
C ALA A 133 -33.41 -15.86 -13.43
N ILE A 134 -32.24 -16.33 -13.81
CA ILE A 134 -31.88 -16.81 -15.15
C ILE A 134 -31.10 -18.12 -15.05
N ASN A 135 -31.64 -19.20 -15.62
CA ASN A 135 -31.02 -20.53 -15.67
C ASN A 135 -30.40 -20.96 -14.32
N GLY A 136 -31.19 -20.83 -13.25
CA GLY A 136 -30.81 -21.25 -11.90
C GLY A 136 -30.01 -20.21 -11.10
N LEU A 137 -29.59 -19.11 -11.71
CA LEU A 137 -28.78 -18.04 -11.10
C LEU A 137 -29.61 -16.76 -10.92
N THR A 138 -29.42 -16.06 -9.83
CA THR A 138 -29.87 -14.66 -9.68
C THR A 138 -28.62 -13.84 -9.35
N ILE A 139 -28.15 -13.05 -10.33
CA ILE A 139 -26.91 -12.31 -10.28
C ILE A 139 -27.10 -11.04 -9.44
N LEU A 140 -26.47 -10.99 -8.27
CA LEU A 140 -26.62 -9.89 -7.30
C LEU A 140 -25.25 -9.57 -6.67
N GLY A 141 -25.10 -8.35 -6.16
CA GLY A 141 -23.88 -7.91 -5.49
C GLY A 141 -22.76 -7.55 -6.47
N GLU A 142 -21.53 -7.52 -5.99
CA GLU A 142 -20.38 -6.98 -6.70
C GLU A 142 -19.61 -8.03 -7.49
N TYR A 143 -19.17 -7.64 -8.69
CA TYR A 143 -18.37 -8.45 -9.60
C TYR A 143 -17.26 -7.64 -10.22
N GLN A 144 -16.11 -8.28 -10.44
CA GLN A 144 -15.08 -7.76 -11.31
C GLN A 144 -15.38 -8.17 -12.76
N ILE A 145 -15.15 -7.25 -13.70
CA ILE A 145 -15.52 -7.43 -15.10
C ILE A 145 -14.29 -7.73 -15.98
N THR A 146 -14.54 -8.44 -17.08
CA THR A 146 -13.56 -8.63 -18.15
C THR A 146 -14.23 -8.18 -19.45
N VAL A 147 -13.72 -7.12 -20.06
CA VAL A 147 -14.26 -6.53 -21.28
C VAL A 147 -14.01 -7.48 -22.46
N THR A 148 -15.06 -7.76 -23.24
CA THR A 148 -15.04 -8.65 -24.41
C THR A 148 -15.43 -7.96 -25.71
N GLY A 149 -15.98 -6.76 -25.64
CA GLY A 149 -16.36 -5.95 -26.79
C GLY A 149 -16.81 -4.56 -26.35
N THR A 150 -17.10 -3.67 -27.31
CA THR A 150 -17.48 -2.27 -27.04
C THR A 150 -18.67 -2.14 -26.09
N ASN A 151 -19.65 -3.05 -26.18
CA ASN A 151 -20.88 -3.03 -25.39
C ASN A 151 -21.06 -4.31 -24.57
N THR A 152 -20.02 -5.10 -24.38
CA THR A 152 -20.11 -6.39 -23.71
C THR A 152 -18.89 -6.65 -22.82
N TYR A 153 -19.17 -7.25 -21.69
CA TYR A 153 -18.14 -7.77 -20.79
C TYR A 153 -18.64 -9.07 -20.14
N THR A 154 -17.77 -9.80 -19.50
CA THR A 154 -18.09 -11.00 -18.76
C THR A 154 -17.84 -10.82 -17.28
N ILE A 155 -18.62 -11.53 -16.47
CA ILE A 155 -18.42 -11.71 -15.03
C ILE A 155 -18.34 -13.20 -14.72
N SER A 156 -17.62 -13.53 -13.65
CA SER A 156 -17.61 -14.90 -13.10
C SER A 156 -18.65 -15.04 -12.01
N THR A 157 -19.33 -16.19 -11.97
CA THR A 157 -20.23 -16.54 -10.86
C THR A 157 -19.49 -16.98 -9.60
N ALA A 158 -18.16 -17.01 -9.63
CA ALA A 158 -17.30 -17.27 -8.47
C ALA A 158 -17.42 -16.12 -7.47
N VAL A 159 -18.08 -16.37 -6.34
CA VAL A 159 -18.33 -15.35 -5.30
C VAL A 159 -18.01 -15.89 -3.92
N PRO A 160 -17.62 -15.03 -2.97
CA PRO A 160 -17.39 -15.44 -1.59
C PRO A 160 -18.62 -16.14 -0.99
N VAL A 161 -18.38 -17.16 -0.18
CA VAL A 161 -19.42 -17.91 0.52
C VAL A 161 -19.03 -18.14 1.97
N SER A 162 -19.96 -17.93 2.88
CA SER A 162 -19.82 -18.36 4.27
C SER A 162 -20.43 -19.75 4.44
N ILE A 163 -19.81 -20.58 5.28
CA ILE A 163 -20.21 -21.97 5.55
C ILE A 163 -20.37 -22.13 7.05
N THR A 164 -21.52 -22.64 7.50
CA THR A 164 -21.72 -22.95 8.92
C THR A 164 -21.15 -24.32 9.26
N LEU A 165 -20.61 -24.49 10.45
CA LEU A 165 -20.21 -25.78 11.00
C LEU A 165 -21.42 -26.45 11.69
N ALA A 166 -22.36 -26.94 10.89
CA ALA A 166 -23.68 -27.41 11.34
C ALA A 166 -24.11 -28.68 10.64
N SER A 167 -25.18 -29.29 11.13
CA SER A 167 -25.83 -30.48 10.56
C SER A 167 -27.31 -30.17 10.28
N PRO A 168 -27.70 -29.91 9.00
CA PRO A 168 -26.86 -29.76 7.82
C PRO A 168 -26.13 -28.40 7.76
N ALA A 169 -25.06 -28.29 6.98
CA ALA A 169 -24.36 -27.05 6.71
C ALA A 169 -25.23 -26.08 5.92
N VAL A 170 -25.18 -24.80 6.29
CA VAL A 170 -25.83 -23.71 5.57
C VAL A 170 -24.75 -22.84 4.93
N PHE A 171 -24.92 -22.56 3.65
CA PHE A 171 -24.10 -21.70 2.83
C PHE A 171 -24.81 -20.39 2.60
N THR A 172 -24.10 -19.26 2.66
CA THR A 172 -24.63 -17.93 2.36
C THR A 172 -23.74 -17.26 1.33
N SER A 173 -24.31 -16.82 0.21
CA SER A 173 -23.60 -16.10 -0.85
C SER A 173 -24.38 -14.85 -1.29
N GLN A 174 -23.72 -13.95 -2.03
CA GLN A 174 -24.38 -12.78 -2.62
C GLN A 174 -25.41 -13.17 -3.72
N ASN A 175 -25.21 -14.30 -4.39
CA ASN A 175 -26.13 -14.83 -5.40
C ASN A 175 -27.22 -15.69 -4.79
N LYS A 176 -28.44 -15.58 -5.33
CA LYS A 176 -29.48 -16.56 -5.06
C LYS A 176 -29.38 -17.68 -6.10
N LEU A 177 -29.30 -18.90 -5.62
CA LEU A 177 -29.18 -20.10 -6.45
C LEU A 177 -30.45 -20.93 -6.39
N ALA A 178 -30.85 -21.53 -7.52
CA ALA A 178 -31.95 -22.48 -7.53
C ALA A 178 -31.47 -23.90 -7.14
N ASN A 179 -32.39 -24.75 -6.69
CA ASN A 179 -32.11 -26.15 -6.44
C ASN A 179 -31.57 -26.85 -7.71
N ASN A 180 -30.67 -27.79 -7.51
CA ASN A 180 -30.01 -28.58 -8.55
C ASN A 180 -28.99 -27.80 -9.42
N VAL A 181 -28.67 -26.56 -9.10
CA VAL A 181 -27.53 -25.87 -9.72
C VAL A 181 -26.23 -26.57 -9.31
N GLU A 182 -25.39 -26.84 -10.31
CA GLU A 182 -24.04 -27.36 -10.06
C GLU A 182 -23.12 -26.26 -9.53
N VAL A 183 -22.42 -26.54 -8.47
CA VAL A 183 -21.41 -25.63 -7.89
C VAL A 183 -20.11 -26.36 -7.57
N THR A 184 -19.02 -25.60 -7.61
CA THR A 184 -17.73 -26.04 -7.06
C THR A 184 -17.30 -25.07 -5.96
N LEU A 185 -16.52 -25.58 -5.01
CA LEU A 185 -15.95 -24.77 -3.93
C LEU A 185 -14.45 -24.61 -4.13
N SER A 186 -13.92 -23.44 -3.83
CA SER A 186 -12.48 -23.19 -3.67
C SER A 186 -12.22 -22.49 -2.34
N THR A 187 -10.98 -22.50 -1.87
CA THR A 187 -10.61 -21.87 -0.59
C THR A 187 -9.16 -21.44 -0.61
N THR A 188 -8.86 -20.36 0.12
CA THR A 188 -7.48 -19.94 0.43
C THR A 188 -6.91 -20.66 1.65
N GLY A 189 -7.71 -21.45 2.35
CA GLY A 189 -7.34 -22.22 3.54
C GLY A 189 -7.88 -23.64 3.49
N THR A 190 -8.62 -24.05 4.52
CA THR A 190 -9.16 -25.41 4.65
C THR A 190 -10.68 -25.37 4.65
N LEU A 191 -11.33 -26.11 3.73
CA LEU A 191 -12.77 -26.34 3.76
C LEU A 191 -13.17 -27.23 4.94
N PRO A 192 -14.36 -27.04 5.52
CA PRO A 192 -14.85 -27.93 6.57
C PRO A 192 -15.16 -29.32 5.98
N SER A 193 -14.70 -30.38 6.67
CA SER A 193 -14.98 -31.76 6.26
C SER A 193 -16.48 -32.06 6.28
N PRO A 194 -17.01 -32.82 5.29
CA PRO A 194 -16.32 -33.60 4.24
C PRO A 194 -16.18 -32.85 2.90
N LEU A 195 -16.27 -31.54 2.87
CA LEU A 195 -16.18 -30.76 1.64
C LEU A 195 -14.76 -30.80 1.06
N VAL A 196 -14.68 -30.95 -0.27
CA VAL A 196 -13.42 -31.02 -1.02
C VAL A 196 -13.42 -29.94 -2.10
N ALA A 197 -12.33 -29.21 -2.22
CA ALA A 197 -12.17 -28.18 -3.24
C ALA A 197 -12.25 -28.76 -4.66
N ASN A 198 -12.79 -27.99 -5.59
CA ASN A 198 -12.96 -28.33 -7.01
C ASN A 198 -13.82 -29.60 -7.28
N THR A 199 -14.55 -30.07 -6.28
CA THR A 199 -15.54 -31.16 -6.42
C THR A 199 -16.89 -30.55 -6.76
N THR A 200 -17.63 -31.18 -7.67
CA THR A 200 -18.99 -30.77 -8.03
C THR A 200 -19.97 -31.17 -6.93
N TYR A 201 -20.72 -30.19 -6.46
CA TYR A 201 -21.87 -30.34 -5.56
C TYR A 201 -23.12 -29.79 -6.19
N TYR A 202 -24.27 -30.11 -5.64
CA TYR A 202 -25.59 -29.67 -6.10
C TYR A 202 -26.27 -28.87 -5.01
N VAL A 203 -26.85 -27.74 -5.40
CA VAL A 203 -27.61 -26.87 -4.50
C VAL A 203 -28.93 -27.56 -4.12
N VAL A 204 -29.25 -27.56 -2.83
CA VAL A 204 -30.51 -28.06 -2.28
C VAL A 204 -31.02 -27.11 -1.19
N ASN A 205 -32.31 -27.16 -0.86
CA ASN A 205 -32.94 -26.42 0.24
C ASN A 205 -32.64 -24.92 0.23
N THR A 206 -32.88 -24.27 -0.91
CA THR A 206 -32.62 -22.83 -1.07
C THR A 206 -33.61 -21.95 -0.32
N SER A 207 -33.15 -20.89 0.34
CA SER A 207 -33.95 -19.86 1.00
C SER A 207 -33.29 -18.50 0.85
N GLY A 208 -33.74 -17.68 -0.09
CA GLY A 208 -33.12 -16.37 -0.36
C GLY A 208 -31.66 -16.48 -0.75
N TYR A 209 -30.75 -15.94 0.08
CA TYR A 209 -29.30 -15.96 -0.11
C TYR A 209 -28.63 -17.21 0.50
N THR A 210 -29.44 -18.06 1.17
CA THR A 210 -28.93 -19.27 1.82
C THR A 210 -29.34 -20.51 1.04
N PHE A 211 -28.47 -21.52 1.10
CA PHE A 211 -28.68 -22.81 0.47
C PHE A 211 -27.88 -23.89 1.21
N GLN A 212 -28.15 -25.14 0.88
CA GLN A 212 -27.37 -26.28 1.35
C GLN A 212 -26.76 -27.01 0.15
N LEU A 213 -25.76 -27.84 0.35
CA LEU A 213 -25.11 -28.60 -0.71
C LEU A 213 -25.30 -30.10 -0.49
N SER A 214 -25.43 -30.82 -1.59
CA SER A 214 -25.46 -32.29 -1.65
C SER A 214 -24.42 -32.82 -2.63
N ALA A 215 -23.93 -34.02 -2.41
CA ALA A 215 -23.02 -34.73 -3.33
C ALA A 215 -23.70 -35.21 -4.62
N SER A 216 -25.03 -35.25 -4.67
CA SER A 216 -25.82 -35.64 -5.84
C SER A 216 -27.04 -34.75 -6.01
N SER A 217 -27.53 -34.60 -7.24
CA SER A 217 -28.74 -33.81 -7.53
C SER A 217 -29.93 -34.33 -6.71
N GLY A 218 -30.58 -33.40 -5.95
CA GLY A 218 -31.71 -33.73 -5.08
C GLY A 218 -31.35 -34.65 -3.87
N GLY A 219 -30.09 -34.87 -3.60
CA GLY A 219 -29.63 -35.71 -2.48
C GLY A 219 -29.70 -35.02 -1.11
N SER A 220 -29.26 -35.74 -0.07
CA SER A 220 -29.27 -35.23 1.30
C SER A 220 -28.20 -34.15 1.49
N ALA A 221 -28.54 -33.12 2.30
CA ALA A 221 -27.63 -32.05 2.61
C ALA A 221 -26.43 -32.51 3.43
N ILE A 222 -25.27 -31.94 3.13
CA ILE A 222 -23.96 -32.29 3.74
C ILE A 222 -23.91 -31.72 5.16
N ASN A 223 -23.35 -32.52 6.07
CA ASN A 223 -23.08 -32.17 7.46
C ASN A 223 -21.61 -31.78 7.63
N THR A 224 -21.35 -30.62 8.23
CA THR A 224 -20.02 -30.12 8.56
C THR A 224 -19.84 -29.91 10.08
N SER A 225 -20.80 -30.37 10.91
CA SER A 225 -20.69 -30.23 12.36
C SER A 225 -19.47 -30.98 12.91
N GLY A 226 -18.78 -30.37 13.90
CA GLY A 226 -17.59 -30.97 14.51
C GLY A 226 -16.31 -30.87 13.67
N SER A 227 -16.34 -30.20 12.50
CA SER A 227 -15.17 -29.93 11.67
C SER A 227 -14.59 -28.52 11.95
N THR A 228 -13.47 -28.20 11.29
CA THR A 228 -12.84 -26.87 11.32
C THR A 228 -12.72 -26.30 9.92
N GLN A 229 -12.63 -25.00 9.81
CA GLN A 229 -12.40 -24.31 8.54
C GLN A 229 -11.47 -23.10 8.74
N THR A 230 -10.73 -22.73 7.70
CA THR A 230 -9.86 -21.57 7.67
C THR A 230 -9.84 -20.93 6.29
N GLY A 231 -9.48 -19.64 6.23
CA GLY A 231 -9.37 -18.90 4.98
C GLY A 231 -10.73 -18.44 4.42
N ILE A 232 -10.67 -17.90 3.20
CA ILE A 232 -11.85 -17.43 2.47
C ILE A 232 -12.34 -18.55 1.54
N HIS A 233 -13.64 -18.83 1.60
CA HIS A 233 -14.27 -19.82 0.74
C HIS A 233 -15.00 -19.11 -0.41
N THR A 234 -14.94 -19.71 -1.59
CA THR A 234 -15.61 -19.22 -2.81
C THR A 234 -16.48 -20.33 -3.39
N VAL A 235 -17.71 -19.99 -3.73
CA VAL A 235 -18.61 -20.84 -4.51
C VAL A 235 -18.66 -20.38 -5.95
N THR A 236 -18.51 -21.29 -6.89
CA THR A 236 -18.63 -21.06 -8.33
C THR A 236 -19.82 -21.84 -8.86
N ALA A 237 -20.88 -21.16 -9.29
CA ALA A 237 -22.10 -21.76 -9.76
C ALA A 237 -22.13 -21.85 -11.30
N LYS A 238 -22.68 -22.92 -11.84
CA LYS A 238 -22.85 -23.12 -13.29
C LYS A 238 -24.30 -22.89 -13.70
N ALA A 239 -24.52 -22.15 -14.79
CA ALA A 239 -25.84 -21.96 -15.36
C ALA A 239 -26.44 -23.30 -15.83
N THR A 240 -27.72 -23.54 -15.54
CA THR A 240 -28.43 -24.79 -15.92
C THR A 240 -28.92 -24.77 -17.37
N GLY A 241 -28.83 -23.64 -18.07
CA GLY A 241 -29.30 -23.49 -19.44
C GLY A 241 -28.60 -22.38 -20.21
N THR A 242 -28.85 -22.32 -21.51
CA THR A 242 -28.36 -21.27 -22.41
C THR A 242 -29.45 -20.27 -22.70
N THR A 243 -29.19 -19.00 -22.51
CA THR A 243 -30.10 -17.88 -22.80
C THR A 243 -29.28 -16.71 -23.33
N ALA A 244 -29.74 -16.10 -24.43
CA ALA A 244 -29.05 -14.96 -25.06
C ALA A 244 -29.29 -13.62 -24.33
N ALA A 245 -30.40 -13.47 -23.61
CA ALA A 245 -30.76 -12.28 -22.85
C ALA A 245 -31.76 -12.63 -21.74
N GLY A 246 -31.48 -12.17 -20.51
CA GLY A 246 -32.35 -12.43 -19.36
C GLY A 246 -31.91 -11.62 -18.13
N GLY A 247 -32.54 -11.89 -16.98
CA GLY A 247 -32.27 -11.22 -15.70
C GLY A 247 -33.27 -10.11 -15.37
N GLY A 248 -34.19 -9.77 -16.26
CA GLY A 248 -35.21 -8.74 -16.04
C GLY A 248 -34.64 -7.32 -16.01
N THR A 249 -35.22 -6.45 -15.20
CA THR A 249 -34.75 -5.08 -15.00
C THR A 249 -33.70 -5.09 -13.92
N VAL A 250 -32.44 -4.77 -14.28
CA VAL A 250 -31.28 -4.84 -13.42
C VAL A 250 -30.68 -3.45 -13.25
N ARG A 251 -30.44 -3.05 -12.02
CA ARG A 251 -29.65 -1.85 -11.71
C ARG A 251 -28.18 -2.24 -11.64
N ALA A 252 -27.36 -1.70 -12.53
CA ALA A 252 -25.91 -1.86 -12.57
C ALA A 252 -25.25 -0.56 -12.02
N VAL A 253 -24.39 -0.71 -11.02
CA VAL A 253 -23.69 0.39 -10.34
C VAL A 253 -22.20 0.18 -10.51
N TYR A 254 -21.56 1.04 -11.30
CA TYR A 254 -20.14 0.99 -11.61
C TYR A 254 -19.34 1.86 -10.66
N GLN A 255 -18.30 1.31 -10.08
CA GLN A 255 -17.28 2.10 -9.36
C GLN A 255 -16.40 2.86 -10.37
N ILE A 256 -15.58 3.80 -9.89
CA ILE A 256 -14.57 4.44 -10.74
C ILE A 256 -13.64 3.37 -11.32
N ASN A 257 -13.10 3.64 -12.50
CA ASN A 257 -12.21 2.70 -13.18
C ASN A 257 -11.01 2.37 -12.29
N THR A 258 -10.60 1.12 -12.32
CA THR A 258 -9.40 0.64 -11.65
C THR A 258 -8.15 1.17 -12.37
N GLY A 259 -7.00 1.07 -11.73
CA GLY A 259 -5.74 1.49 -12.33
C GLY A 259 -4.67 0.40 -12.28
N PRO A 260 -3.53 0.64 -12.95
CA PRO A 260 -2.42 -0.29 -12.97
C PRO A 260 -1.85 -0.53 -11.55
N ALA A 261 -1.48 -1.78 -11.27
CA ALA A 261 -0.80 -2.17 -10.04
C ALA A 261 0.70 -1.83 -10.05
N ASN A 262 1.31 -1.94 -11.22
CA ASN A 262 2.71 -1.62 -11.50
C ASN A 262 2.75 -0.56 -12.59
N VAL A 263 3.89 0.13 -12.72
CA VAL A 263 4.05 1.15 -13.77
C VAL A 263 3.96 0.50 -15.14
N VAL A 264 3.06 1.02 -15.98
CA VAL A 264 2.93 0.63 -17.38
C VAL A 264 3.44 1.77 -18.28
N PRO A 265 4.31 1.48 -19.27
CA PRO A 265 4.74 2.49 -20.20
C PRO A 265 3.55 2.99 -21.04
N LEU A 266 3.28 4.29 -21.01
CA LEU A 266 2.21 4.89 -21.81
C LEU A 266 2.60 5.13 -23.27
N ASN A 267 3.90 5.27 -23.53
CA ASN A 267 4.48 5.54 -24.84
C ASN A 267 5.79 4.78 -25.05
N GLY A 268 6.12 4.48 -26.31
CA GLY A 268 7.42 3.92 -26.68
C GLY A 268 7.46 2.39 -26.79
N TRP A 269 8.68 1.84 -26.80
CA TRP A 269 8.92 0.40 -26.82
C TRP A 269 8.47 -0.24 -25.50
N GLY A 270 7.53 -1.16 -25.58
CA GLY A 270 6.94 -1.79 -24.39
C GLY A 270 5.58 -1.22 -23.97
N ALA A 271 5.09 -0.18 -24.62
CA ALA A 271 3.74 0.31 -24.44
C ALA A 271 2.74 -0.59 -25.20
N GLY A 272 1.83 -1.23 -24.46
CA GLY A 272 0.78 -2.10 -24.98
C GLY A 272 1.24 -3.49 -25.43
N PRO A 273 0.29 -4.39 -25.74
CA PRO A 273 0.59 -5.76 -26.15
C PRO A 273 1.16 -5.80 -27.57
N TRP A 274 2.15 -6.68 -27.81
CA TRP A 274 2.76 -6.92 -29.11
C TRP A 274 1.71 -7.31 -30.16
N GLY A 275 1.65 -6.54 -31.25
CA GLY A 275 0.72 -6.78 -32.35
C GLY A 275 -0.64 -6.08 -32.26
N ALA A 276 -0.88 -5.28 -31.22
CA ALA A 276 -2.10 -4.48 -31.09
C ALA A 276 -1.87 -3.05 -31.62
N GLY A 277 -2.10 -2.85 -32.92
CA GLY A 277 -2.07 -1.52 -33.53
C GLY A 277 -0.75 -1.12 -34.17
N THR A 278 -0.58 0.17 -34.44
CA THR A 278 0.63 0.78 -35.00
C THR A 278 1.69 0.98 -33.92
N TRP A 279 2.95 0.87 -34.31
CA TRP A 279 4.09 1.12 -33.42
C TRP A 279 3.98 2.47 -32.71
N GLY A 280 4.07 2.45 -31.36
CA GLY A 280 4.00 3.65 -30.53
C GLY A 280 2.60 4.05 -30.06
N VAL A 281 1.60 3.21 -30.27
CA VAL A 281 0.30 3.36 -29.59
C VAL A 281 0.45 2.79 -28.20
N GLY A 282 0.38 3.68 -27.17
CA GLY A 282 0.44 3.30 -25.77
C GLY A 282 -0.82 2.54 -25.30
N GLU A 283 -0.79 2.11 -24.06
CA GLU A 283 -1.98 1.61 -23.35
C GLU A 283 -3.11 2.66 -23.40
N ALA A 284 -4.34 2.23 -23.43
CA ALA A 284 -5.51 3.11 -23.34
C ALA A 284 -5.65 3.80 -21.98
N SER A 285 -4.88 3.36 -20.97
CA SER A 285 -4.83 3.97 -19.65
C SER A 285 -4.18 5.35 -19.70
N THR A 286 -4.83 6.32 -19.08
CA THR A 286 -4.28 7.67 -18.89
C THR A 286 -3.34 7.74 -17.67
N ASP A 287 -3.36 6.73 -16.80
CA ASP A 287 -2.57 6.63 -15.58
C ASP A 287 -1.47 5.58 -15.75
N PRO A 288 -0.18 5.95 -15.64
CA PRO A 288 0.92 4.98 -15.67
C PRO A 288 0.95 4.09 -14.42
N LEU A 289 0.42 4.57 -13.31
CA LEU A 289 0.26 3.87 -12.03
C LEU A 289 -0.86 4.53 -11.25
N ARG A 290 -1.75 3.74 -10.63
CA ARG A 290 -2.77 4.31 -9.75
C ARG A 290 -2.15 4.76 -8.43
N LEU A 291 -2.08 6.09 -8.26
CA LEU A 291 -1.64 6.77 -7.05
C LEU A 291 -2.80 7.59 -6.47
N TRP A 292 -2.80 7.76 -5.15
CA TRP A 292 -3.81 8.51 -4.42
C TRP A 292 -3.15 9.53 -3.51
N SER A 293 -3.65 10.74 -3.51
CA SER A 293 -3.39 11.73 -2.48
C SER A 293 -4.60 11.84 -1.55
N GLN A 294 -4.38 12.00 -0.26
CA GLN A 294 -5.44 12.04 0.74
C GLN A 294 -5.02 12.81 1.99
N GLY A 295 -5.99 13.32 2.72
CA GLY A 295 -5.81 13.96 4.02
C GLY A 295 -7.16 14.27 4.66
N ASN A 296 -7.20 14.45 5.97
CA ASN A 296 -8.43 14.82 6.66
C ASN A 296 -8.62 16.34 6.69
N PHE A 297 -9.86 16.77 6.55
CA PHE A 297 -10.31 18.15 6.76
C PHE A 297 -11.31 18.15 7.93
N GLY A 298 -10.83 18.46 9.12
CA GLY A 298 -11.57 18.15 10.34
C GLY A 298 -11.65 16.63 10.58
N GLU A 299 -12.87 16.10 10.70
CA GLU A 299 -13.10 14.66 10.86
C GLU A 299 -13.24 13.92 9.51
N ASP A 300 -13.51 14.66 8.44
CA ASP A 300 -13.84 14.14 7.12
C ASP A 300 -12.58 13.87 6.29
N LEU A 301 -12.67 12.99 5.32
CA LEU A 301 -11.57 12.64 4.43
C LEU A 301 -11.76 13.30 3.06
N ILE A 302 -10.71 13.99 2.59
CA ILE A 302 -10.58 14.44 1.20
C ILE A 302 -9.52 13.57 0.53
N PHE A 303 -9.83 13.03 -0.63
CA PHE A 303 -8.94 12.15 -1.37
C PHE A 303 -9.21 12.23 -2.88
N GLY A 304 -8.23 11.80 -3.67
CA GLY A 304 -8.39 11.72 -5.12
C GLY A 304 -7.27 10.94 -5.78
N PRO A 305 -7.54 10.26 -6.89
CA PRO A 305 -6.51 9.64 -7.69
C PRO A 305 -5.75 10.72 -8.48
N ARG A 306 -4.44 10.52 -8.69
CA ARG A 306 -3.66 11.36 -9.60
C ARG A 306 -4.30 11.38 -10.98
N GLY A 307 -4.40 12.54 -11.60
CA GLY A 307 -5.09 12.71 -12.90
C GLY A 307 -6.62 12.70 -12.82
N GLY A 308 -7.19 12.60 -11.62
CA GLY A 308 -8.63 12.52 -11.41
C GLY A 308 -9.21 13.65 -10.56
N PRO A 309 -10.53 13.60 -10.26
CA PRO A 309 -11.23 14.58 -9.46
C PRO A 309 -10.99 14.39 -7.96
N ILE A 310 -11.52 15.34 -7.18
CA ILE A 310 -11.49 15.32 -5.72
C ILE A 310 -12.75 14.66 -5.20
N TYR A 311 -12.58 13.73 -4.26
CA TYR A 311 -13.66 13.08 -3.52
C TYR A 311 -13.65 13.49 -2.05
N TYR A 312 -14.82 13.43 -1.46
CA TYR A 312 -15.05 13.75 -0.06
C TYR A 312 -15.83 12.61 0.61
N TRP A 313 -15.43 12.25 1.81
CA TRP A 313 -16.12 11.28 2.67
C TRP A 313 -16.43 11.94 4.00
N ASP A 314 -17.72 11.97 4.38
CA ASP A 314 -18.25 12.62 5.57
C ASP A 314 -18.29 11.62 6.74
N ALA A 315 -17.53 11.87 7.79
CA ALA A 315 -17.43 11.00 8.95
C ALA A 315 -18.77 10.88 9.74
N THR A 316 -19.69 11.83 9.57
CA THR A 316 -21.01 11.84 10.24
C THR A 316 -21.83 10.59 9.90
N ILE A 317 -21.76 10.11 8.65
CA ILE A 317 -22.48 8.92 8.20
C ILE A 317 -21.83 7.63 8.71
N GLY A 318 -20.52 7.67 8.96
CA GLY A 318 -19.73 6.55 9.46
C GLY A 318 -19.47 5.46 8.42
N THR A 319 -18.60 4.52 8.76
CA THR A 319 -18.13 3.46 7.83
C THR A 319 -19.19 2.41 7.51
N THR A 320 -20.15 2.16 8.41
CA THR A 320 -21.22 1.16 8.23
C THR A 320 -22.53 1.75 7.69
N GLY A 321 -22.57 3.07 7.48
CA GLY A 321 -23.79 3.81 7.14
C GLY A 321 -24.78 3.91 8.29
N ALA A 322 -25.81 4.75 8.13
CA ALA A 322 -26.85 4.99 9.10
C ALA A 322 -28.17 4.29 8.72
N ALA A 323 -28.83 3.66 9.67
CA ALA A 323 -30.16 3.13 9.48
C ALA A 323 -31.18 4.27 9.30
N PHE A 324 -32.18 4.08 8.42
CA PHE A 324 -33.23 5.03 8.24
C PHE A 324 -34.59 4.35 8.00
N THR A 325 -35.65 5.12 8.25
CA THR A 325 -37.01 4.82 7.79
C THR A 325 -37.49 5.89 6.83
N ILE A 326 -38.39 5.55 5.93
CA ILE A 326 -38.95 6.52 4.99
C ILE A 326 -40.46 6.36 4.91
N THR A 327 -41.18 7.47 4.83
CA THR A 327 -42.64 7.46 4.63
C THR A 327 -42.97 7.19 3.18
N ILE A 328 -44.10 6.52 2.94
CA ILE A 328 -44.68 6.41 1.60
C ILE A 328 -45.64 7.58 1.44
N ALA A 329 -45.14 8.69 0.91
CA ALA A 329 -45.85 9.98 0.87
C ALA A 329 -45.36 10.88 -0.28
N ALA A 330 -46.02 11.98 -0.51
CA ALA A 330 -45.67 13.04 -1.44
C ALA A 330 -45.44 14.38 -0.71
N PRO A 331 -44.18 14.74 -0.36
CA PRO A 331 -42.93 14.02 -0.57
C PRO A 331 -42.69 12.90 0.43
N GLY A 332 -41.76 11.96 0.11
CA GLY A 332 -41.25 10.99 1.06
C GLY A 332 -40.33 11.67 2.08
N VAL A 333 -40.50 11.36 3.39
CA VAL A 333 -39.70 11.88 4.46
C VAL A 333 -38.84 10.77 5.07
N VAL A 334 -37.54 10.97 5.10
CA VAL A 334 -36.54 10.11 5.75
C VAL A 334 -36.40 10.51 7.22
N THR A 335 -36.29 9.52 8.11
CA THR A 335 -35.94 9.69 9.52
C THR A 335 -34.74 8.80 9.85
N THR A 336 -33.70 9.39 10.44
CA THR A 336 -32.46 8.70 10.79
C THR A 336 -31.94 9.18 12.16
N SER A 337 -30.91 8.55 12.69
CA SER A 337 -30.24 8.96 13.94
C SER A 337 -29.15 10.02 13.73
N ILE A 338 -28.75 10.30 12.49
CA ILE A 338 -27.70 11.28 12.14
C ILE A 338 -28.33 12.55 11.57
N SER A 339 -27.65 13.68 11.77
CA SER A 339 -28.06 14.97 11.20
C SER A 339 -27.27 15.23 9.93
N LEU A 340 -27.99 15.47 8.81
CA LEU A 340 -27.37 15.78 7.52
C LEU A 340 -27.86 17.14 7.03
N ALA A 341 -26.94 17.94 6.46
CA ALA A 341 -27.24 19.23 5.89
C ALA A 341 -27.89 19.10 4.49
N ASP A 342 -28.67 20.11 4.10
CA ASP A 342 -29.17 20.22 2.74
C ASP A 342 -28.03 20.24 1.71
N GLY A 343 -28.21 19.53 0.61
CA GLY A 343 -27.20 19.36 -0.44
C GLY A 343 -26.18 18.23 -0.18
N THR A 344 -26.24 17.53 0.96
CA THR A 344 -25.39 16.37 1.22
C THR A 344 -25.76 15.23 0.29
N PRO A 345 -24.82 14.68 -0.51
CA PRO A 345 -25.07 13.51 -1.34
C PRO A 345 -25.10 12.23 -0.50
N VAL A 346 -26.04 11.35 -0.81
CA VAL A 346 -26.22 10.06 -0.12
C VAL A 346 -26.56 8.95 -1.13
N VAL A 347 -26.18 7.72 -0.80
CA VAL A 347 -26.58 6.51 -1.54
C VAL A 347 -27.37 5.61 -0.59
N LEU A 348 -28.41 4.98 -1.12
CA LEU A 348 -29.27 4.11 -0.34
C LEU A 348 -28.92 2.64 -0.60
N THR A 349 -28.94 1.85 0.46
CA THR A 349 -28.88 0.39 0.41
C THR A 349 -30.04 -0.23 1.18
N THR A 350 -30.40 -1.46 0.84
CA THR A 350 -31.47 -2.21 1.52
C THR A 350 -31.22 -3.72 1.38
N ASP A 351 -31.65 -4.47 2.37
CA ASP A 351 -31.73 -5.93 2.30
C ASP A 351 -33.09 -6.43 1.76
N GLY A 352 -34.02 -5.50 1.50
CA GLY A 352 -35.33 -5.74 0.91
C GLY A 352 -35.62 -4.90 -0.32
N ALA A 353 -36.68 -4.12 -0.31
CA ALA A 353 -37.11 -3.25 -1.41
C ALA A 353 -37.33 -1.82 -0.93
N LEU A 354 -36.75 -0.84 -1.60
CA LEU A 354 -37.04 0.58 -1.43
C LEU A 354 -38.44 0.89 -2.02
N PRO A 355 -39.12 1.92 -1.49
CA PRO A 355 -40.39 2.36 -2.08
C PRO A 355 -40.17 2.88 -3.51
N THR A 356 -41.23 2.81 -4.35
CA THR A 356 -41.19 3.36 -5.70
C THR A 356 -40.84 4.85 -5.67
N GLY A 357 -39.94 5.27 -6.56
CA GLY A 357 -39.32 6.60 -6.60
C GLY A 357 -37.87 6.59 -6.20
N LEU A 358 -37.43 5.57 -5.45
CA LEU A 358 -36.03 5.41 -4.99
C LEU A 358 -35.40 4.12 -5.52
N SER A 359 -34.09 4.15 -5.76
CA SER A 359 -33.30 3.01 -6.27
C SER A 359 -31.99 2.89 -5.53
N VAL A 360 -31.56 1.68 -5.26
CA VAL A 360 -30.25 1.40 -4.67
C VAL A 360 -29.12 1.87 -5.59
N GLY A 361 -28.00 2.30 -5.00
CA GLY A 361 -26.82 2.73 -5.74
C GLY A 361 -26.98 4.03 -6.54
N THR A 362 -28.11 4.73 -6.39
CA THR A 362 -28.33 6.06 -6.97
C THR A 362 -27.93 7.12 -5.96
N THR A 363 -27.19 8.13 -6.40
CA THR A 363 -26.90 9.31 -5.58
C THR A 363 -28.15 10.18 -5.49
N TYR A 364 -28.57 10.46 -4.28
CA TYR A 364 -29.62 11.41 -3.94
C TYR A 364 -29.04 12.55 -3.10
N TYR A 365 -29.75 13.64 -2.99
CA TYR A 365 -29.33 14.81 -2.24
C TYR A 365 -30.35 15.10 -1.14
N VAL A 366 -29.84 15.40 0.03
CA VAL A 366 -30.66 15.82 1.18
C VAL A 366 -31.27 17.18 0.89
N VAL A 367 -32.56 17.33 1.12
CA VAL A 367 -33.29 18.58 1.00
C VAL A 367 -34.34 18.69 2.11
N ASN A 368 -34.70 19.92 2.50
CA ASN A 368 -35.64 20.23 3.59
C ASN A 368 -35.24 19.56 4.90
N SER A 369 -33.94 19.61 5.22
CA SER A 369 -33.42 19.01 6.46
C SER A 369 -33.88 19.80 7.70
N THR A 370 -34.34 19.06 8.68
CA THR A 370 -34.61 19.57 10.05
C THR A 370 -33.70 18.88 11.08
N GLY A 371 -32.50 18.45 10.62
CA GLY A 371 -31.55 17.68 11.41
C GLY A 371 -31.66 16.18 11.10
N THR A 372 -32.37 15.42 11.93
CA THR A 372 -32.54 13.96 11.78
C THR A 372 -33.68 13.56 10.85
N THR A 373 -34.47 14.52 10.33
CA THR A 373 -35.49 14.28 9.31
C THR A 373 -35.29 15.16 8.08
N PHE A 374 -35.43 14.60 6.89
CA PHE A 374 -35.21 15.28 5.62
C PHE A 374 -35.94 14.58 4.49
N SER A 375 -36.02 15.21 3.34
CA SER A 375 -36.46 14.57 2.09
C SER A 375 -35.26 14.34 1.15
N LEU A 376 -35.44 13.52 0.14
CA LEU A 376 -34.42 13.23 -0.89
C LEU A 376 -34.81 13.85 -2.23
N ALA A 377 -33.84 14.39 -2.95
CA ALA A 377 -34.00 14.90 -4.31
C ALA A 377 -33.01 14.20 -5.26
N ALA A 378 -33.33 14.19 -6.57
CA ALA A 378 -32.46 13.60 -7.59
C ALA A 378 -31.23 14.48 -7.92
N THR A 379 -31.32 15.78 -7.63
CA THR A 379 -30.26 16.77 -7.84
C THR A 379 -30.11 17.65 -6.61
N SER A 380 -28.95 18.24 -6.41
CA SER A 380 -28.72 19.20 -5.33
C SER A 380 -29.70 20.36 -5.43
N GLY A 381 -30.40 20.66 -4.33
CA GLY A 381 -31.45 21.69 -4.28
C GLY A 381 -32.69 21.42 -5.13
N GLY A 382 -32.83 20.18 -5.65
CA GLY A 382 -33.95 19.78 -6.48
C GLY A 382 -35.24 19.55 -5.69
N SER A 383 -36.34 19.26 -6.41
CA SER A 383 -37.63 18.96 -5.77
C SER A 383 -37.59 17.63 -5.04
N PRO A 384 -38.21 17.53 -3.84
CA PRO A 384 -38.29 16.31 -3.08
C PRO A 384 -39.02 15.19 -3.83
N ILE A 385 -38.48 13.98 -3.74
CA ILE A 385 -39.02 12.79 -4.42
C ILE A 385 -40.27 12.31 -3.73
N THR A 386 -41.31 12.04 -4.54
CA THR A 386 -42.53 11.36 -4.09
C THR A 386 -42.28 9.86 -4.05
N THR A 387 -42.62 9.24 -2.93
CA THR A 387 -42.54 7.80 -2.72
C THR A 387 -43.92 7.17 -2.77
N SER A 388 -44.00 5.97 -3.35
CA SER A 388 -45.28 5.23 -3.52
C SER A 388 -45.01 3.71 -3.43
N GLY A 389 -46.10 2.92 -3.55
CA GLY A 389 -45.99 1.45 -3.56
C GLY A 389 -45.77 0.85 -2.17
N SER A 390 -44.90 -0.13 -2.07
CA SER A 390 -44.55 -0.82 -0.83
C SER A 390 -43.02 -0.85 -0.63
N GLN A 391 -42.59 -1.00 0.61
CA GLN A 391 -41.19 -1.17 1.00
C GLN A 391 -41.05 -2.36 1.93
N SER A 392 -39.85 -2.93 2.00
CA SER A 392 -39.54 -4.06 2.89
C SER A 392 -38.06 -4.09 3.25
N GLY A 393 -37.75 -4.77 4.35
CA GLY A 393 -36.40 -4.92 4.85
C GLY A 393 -35.86 -3.68 5.57
N ASN A 394 -34.58 -3.69 5.85
CA ASN A 394 -33.87 -2.61 6.54
C ASN A 394 -33.18 -1.72 5.51
N HIS A 395 -33.34 -0.43 5.68
CA HIS A 395 -32.76 0.57 4.80
C HIS A 395 -31.60 1.26 5.49
N ARG A 396 -30.51 1.54 4.74
CA ARG A 396 -29.37 2.31 5.22
C ARG A 396 -28.98 3.40 4.24
N ILE A 397 -28.61 4.54 4.78
CA ILE A 397 -27.83 5.54 4.08
C ILE A 397 -26.40 5.00 4.05
N SER A 398 -25.95 4.60 2.87
CA SER A 398 -24.59 4.10 2.66
C SER A 398 -23.71 5.26 2.25
N GLN A 399 -22.47 5.21 2.69
CA GLN A 399 -21.49 6.20 2.30
C GLN A 399 -20.41 5.59 1.42
N ARG A 400 -20.16 6.30 0.33
CA ARG A 400 -19.03 6.15 -0.59
C ARG A 400 -18.29 7.49 -0.62
N GLY A 401 -17.13 7.55 -1.24
CA GLY A 401 -16.55 8.82 -1.63
C GLY A 401 -17.44 9.50 -2.66
N PHE A 402 -17.85 10.74 -2.41
CA PHE A 402 -18.61 11.53 -3.37
C PHE A 402 -17.72 12.60 -3.98
N LEU A 403 -17.97 12.97 -5.23
CA LEU A 403 -17.32 14.14 -5.81
C LEU A 403 -17.52 15.35 -4.89
N LEU A 404 -16.44 16.03 -4.53
CA LEU A 404 -16.53 17.24 -3.73
C LEU A 404 -17.41 18.31 -4.43
N SER A 405 -17.38 18.35 -5.76
CA SER A 405 -18.24 19.20 -6.57
C SER A 405 -19.74 18.85 -6.52
N ALA A 406 -20.10 17.70 -5.96
CA ALA A 406 -21.50 17.28 -5.82
C ALA A 406 -22.18 17.85 -4.56
N TYR A 407 -21.44 18.35 -3.62
CA TYR A 407 -22.00 18.98 -2.41
C TYR A 407 -22.72 20.29 -2.76
N GLY A 408 -23.84 20.56 -2.07
CA GLY A 408 -24.74 21.65 -2.42
C GLY A 408 -24.14 23.06 -2.35
N SER A 409 -23.11 23.25 -1.52
CA SER A 409 -22.34 24.49 -1.41
C SER A 409 -21.15 24.59 -2.36
N ALA A 410 -20.83 23.52 -3.09
CA ALA A 410 -19.62 23.45 -3.90
C ALA A 410 -19.61 24.40 -5.08
N SER A 411 -18.52 25.14 -5.23
CA SER A 411 -18.33 26.09 -6.34
C SER A 411 -16.94 25.94 -6.96
N ASN A 412 -16.91 25.68 -8.27
CA ASN A 412 -15.69 25.64 -9.08
C ASN A 412 -14.56 24.72 -8.54
N VAL A 413 -14.94 23.60 -7.90
CA VAL A 413 -14.00 22.58 -7.43
C VAL A 413 -13.18 22.05 -8.62
N PRO A 414 -11.84 21.86 -8.49
CA PRO A 414 -11.03 21.25 -9.53
C PRO A 414 -11.54 19.86 -9.93
N THR A 415 -11.55 19.57 -11.22
CA THR A 415 -12.05 18.31 -11.78
C THR A 415 -10.92 17.35 -12.17
N VAL A 416 -9.68 17.86 -12.20
CA VAL A 416 -8.46 17.07 -12.43
C VAL A 416 -7.30 17.68 -11.65
N GLN A 417 -6.44 16.85 -11.09
CA GLN A 417 -5.28 17.28 -10.29
C GLN A 417 -4.18 16.20 -10.27
N ASN A 418 -2.93 16.62 -10.03
CA ASN A 418 -1.80 15.71 -9.82
C ASN A 418 -1.66 15.33 -8.34
N TYR A 419 -1.92 16.27 -7.42
CA TYR A 419 -1.74 16.04 -5.99
C TYR A 419 -2.68 16.92 -5.16
N ILE A 420 -3.21 16.37 -4.08
CA ILE A 420 -4.05 17.06 -3.10
C ILE A 420 -3.28 17.15 -1.78
N LEU A 421 -3.30 18.32 -1.15
CA LEU A 421 -2.77 18.52 0.20
C LEU A 421 -3.76 19.31 1.03
N ILE A 422 -3.97 18.89 2.26
CA ILE A 422 -4.76 19.61 3.24
C ILE A 422 -3.79 20.27 4.22
N SER A 423 -3.87 21.59 4.35
CA SER A 423 -3.07 22.35 5.32
C SER A 423 -3.81 22.43 6.64
N ASP A 424 -3.40 21.64 7.63
CA ASP A 424 -3.96 21.67 8.99
C ASP A 424 -3.70 22.99 9.70
N ILE A 425 -2.56 23.62 9.41
CA ILE A 425 -2.14 24.88 10.06
C ILE A 425 -3.05 26.03 9.66
N ASN A 426 -3.36 26.15 8.37
CA ASN A 426 -4.10 27.26 7.81
C ASN A 426 -5.52 26.89 7.36
N ARG A 427 -5.87 25.59 7.40
CA ARG A 427 -7.19 25.03 7.06
C ARG A 427 -7.64 25.35 5.62
N PHE A 428 -6.75 25.07 4.67
CA PHE A 428 -7.01 25.11 3.23
C PHE A 428 -6.88 23.74 2.61
N VAL A 429 -7.63 23.52 1.55
CA VAL A 429 -7.42 22.39 0.65
C VAL A 429 -6.69 22.87 -0.59
N PHE A 430 -5.58 22.25 -0.95
CA PHE A 430 -4.79 22.58 -2.13
C PHE A 430 -4.91 21.50 -3.19
N CYS A 431 -4.95 21.95 -4.44
CA CYS A 431 -4.78 21.12 -5.62
C CYS A 431 -3.59 21.59 -6.44
N PHE A 432 -2.69 20.69 -6.73
CA PHE A 432 -1.48 20.93 -7.48
C PHE A 432 -1.57 20.29 -8.87
N GLY A 433 -1.14 21.01 -9.91
CA GLY A 433 -1.26 20.53 -11.28
C GLY A 433 -2.71 20.29 -11.68
N CYS A 434 -3.57 21.28 -11.52
CA CYS A 434 -5.02 21.17 -11.69
C CYS A 434 -5.54 21.98 -12.88
N ASN A 435 -6.83 21.86 -13.19
CA ASN A 435 -7.48 22.66 -14.22
C ASN A 435 -7.73 24.11 -13.73
N GLU A 436 -7.69 25.05 -14.68
CA GLU A 436 -8.04 26.45 -14.44
C GLU A 436 -9.50 26.61 -14.02
N LEU A 437 -9.81 27.79 -13.46
CA LEU A 437 -11.19 28.17 -13.13
C LEU A 437 -12.08 28.13 -14.39
N ALA A 438 -13.22 27.46 -14.29
CA ALA A 438 -14.17 27.27 -15.38
C ALA A 438 -13.63 26.59 -16.65
N SER A 439 -12.48 25.90 -16.55
CA SER A 439 -11.89 25.08 -17.63
C SER A 439 -11.86 23.61 -17.22
N ALA A 440 -11.95 22.71 -18.18
CA ALA A 440 -11.70 21.27 -17.99
C ALA A 440 -10.25 20.89 -18.32
N THR A 441 -9.47 21.79 -18.93
CA THR A 441 -8.10 21.50 -19.36
C THR A 441 -7.15 21.65 -18.18
N GLN A 442 -6.37 20.62 -17.92
CA GLN A 442 -5.36 20.61 -16.87
C GLN A 442 -4.17 21.50 -17.25
N ASP A 443 -3.73 22.36 -16.33
CA ASP A 443 -2.42 22.99 -16.32
C ASP A 443 -1.57 22.34 -15.24
N ALA A 444 -0.60 21.54 -15.65
CA ALA A 444 0.25 20.77 -14.73
C ALA A 444 1.12 21.62 -13.80
N MET A 445 1.20 22.96 -14.01
CA MET A 445 1.95 23.91 -13.18
C MET A 445 1.06 24.81 -12.34
N LEU A 446 -0.27 24.66 -12.39
CA LEU A 446 -1.23 25.46 -11.66
C LEU A 446 -1.48 24.89 -10.26
N ILE A 447 -1.51 25.78 -9.28
CA ILE A 447 -1.96 25.51 -7.91
C ILE A 447 -3.27 26.24 -7.70
N ARG A 448 -4.28 25.57 -7.16
CA ARG A 448 -5.51 26.19 -6.67
C ARG A 448 -5.75 25.79 -5.22
N TRP A 449 -6.38 26.66 -4.46
CA TRP A 449 -6.76 26.39 -3.08
C TRP A 449 -8.20 26.84 -2.80
N SER A 450 -8.84 26.14 -1.86
CA SER A 450 -10.18 26.46 -1.38
C SER A 450 -10.21 27.75 -0.58
N ASP A 451 -11.38 28.19 -0.20
CA ASP A 451 -11.52 29.17 0.87
C ASP A 451 -11.03 28.60 2.21
N GLN A 452 -10.65 29.49 3.13
CA GLN A 452 -10.21 29.09 4.46
C GLN A 452 -11.38 28.47 5.25
N GLU A 453 -11.17 27.33 5.85
CA GLU A 453 -12.18 26.55 6.61
C GLU A 453 -13.39 26.07 5.79
N ASP A 454 -13.39 26.25 4.46
CA ASP A 454 -14.43 25.78 3.55
C ASP A 454 -13.83 25.01 2.37
N ALA A 455 -13.86 23.67 2.45
CA ALA A 455 -13.35 22.80 1.41
C ALA A 455 -14.16 22.84 0.10
N THR A 456 -15.38 23.39 0.11
CA THR A 456 -16.30 23.39 -1.02
C THR A 456 -16.22 24.64 -1.89
N ASN A 457 -15.72 25.75 -1.38
CA ASN A 457 -15.65 27.04 -2.08
C ASN A 457 -14.27 27.24 -2.74
N TRP A 458 -14.23 27.18 -4.07
CA TRP A 458 -13.02 27.37 -4.89
C TRP A 458 -13.11 28.55 -5.84
N THR A 459 -14.11 29.42 -5.64
CA THR A 459 -14.32 30.61 -6.45
C THR A 459 -13.64 31.81 -5.81
N PRO A 460 -12.58 32.39 -6.41
CA PRO A 460 -11.96 33.61 -5.87
C PRO A 460 -12.93 34.77 -5.84
N ALA A 461 -13.04 35.43 -4.70
CA ALA A 461 -13.87 36.61 -4.49
C ALA A 461 -13.19 37.59 -3.50
N ALA A 462 -13.58 38.86 -3.54
CA ALA A 462 -13.05 39.87 -2.62
C ALA A 462 -13.40 39.60 -1.14
N THR A 463 -14.35 38.70 -0.89
CA THR A 463 -14.86 38.37 0.45
C THR A 463 -14.37 37.03 0.98
N ASN A 464 -13.57 36.28 0.21
CA ASN A 464 -13.01 34.99 0.60
C ASN A 464 -11.52 34.91 0.31
N GLN A 465 -10.90 33.78 0.64
CA GLN A 465 -9.46 33.54 0.47
C GLN A 465 -9.16 32.48 -0.59
N ALA A 466 -10.16 31.98 -1.33
CA ALA A 466 -9.93 31.06 -2.43
C ALA A 466 -9.09 31.71 -3.53
N GLY A 467 -8.19 30.96 -4.15
CA GLY A 467 -7.29 31.54 -5.14
C GLY A 467 -6.54 30.52 -5.99
N SER A 468 -5.64 31.05 -6.80
CA SER A 468 -4.76 30.23 -7.65
C SER A 468 -3.43 30.94 -7.92
N LEU A 469 -2.40 30.13 -8.18
CA LEU A 469 -1.07 30.60 -8.53
C LEU A 469 -0.44 29.60 -9.53
N ARG A 470 0.20 30.10 -10.56
CA ARG A 470 0.93 29.27 -11.52
C ARG A 470 2.44 29.37 -11.29
N LEU A 471 3.12 28.22 -11.14
CA LEU A 471 4.57 28.16 -11.03
C LEU A 471 5.23 28.36 -12.39
N SER A 472 6.45 28.94 -12.39
CA SER A 472 7.13 29.36 -13.62
C SER A 472 8.25 28.44 -14.09
N ARG A 473 8.77 27.55 -13.22
CA ARG A 473 9.91 26.65 -13.52
C ARG A 473 9.49 25.20 -13.38
N GLY A 474 9.67 24.43 -14.43
CA GLY A 474 9.29 23.04 -14.57
C GLY A 474 8.22 22.85 -15.64
N SER A 475 7.80 21.61 -15.87
CA SER A 475 6.74 21.25 -16.79
C SER A 475 5.50 20.69 -16.07
N GLU A 476 5.71 20.11 -14.88
CA GLU A 476 4.63 19.60 -14.04
C GLU A 476 4.99 19.67 -12.55
N ILE A 477 3.99 19.82 -11.72
CA ILE A 477 4.10 19.66 -10.27
C ILE A 477 3.95 18.17 -9.95
N ILE A 478 4.96 17.62 -9.28
CA ILE A 478 5.01 16.19 -8.91
C ILE A 478 4.29 15.96 -7.59
N THR A 479 4.65 16.73 -6.55
CA THR A 479 4.12 16.55 -5.19
C THR A 479 4.28 17.83 -4.36
N ALA A 480 3.62 17.84 -3.20
CA ALA A 480 3.77 18.88 -2.19
C ALA A 480 3.81 18.28 -0.78
N LEU A 481 4.46 18.95 0.14
CA LEU A 481 4.58 18.53 1.53
C LEU A 481 4.42 19.72 2.47
N GLN A 482 3.55 19.59 3.48
CA GLN A 482 3.44 20.56 4.56
C GLN A 482 4.66 20.45 5.48
N SER A 483 5.47 21.49 5.55
CA SER A 483 6.48 21.67 6.57
C SER A 483 5.95 22.52 7.73
N ARG A 484 6.81 22.90 8.65
CA ARG A 484 6.40 23.63 9.87
C ARG A 484 5.72 24.99 9.61
N GLN A 485 6.17 25.74 8.60
CA GLN A 485 5.69 27.11 8.33
C GLN A 485 5.37 27.36 6.85
N GLU A 486 5.64 26.42 5.98
CA GLU A 486 5.52 26.53 4.54
C GLU A 486 5.08 25.23 3.92
N ILE A 487 4.57 25.27 2.71
CA ILE A 487 4.33 24.10 1.89
C ILE A 487 5.44 24.04 0.85
N LEU A 488 6.20 22.95 0.88
CA LEU A 488 7.22 22.70 -0.14
C LEU A 488 6.54 22.05 -1.34
N VAL A 489 6.84 22.55 -2.54
CA VAL A 489 6.22 22.09 -3.80
C VAL A 489 7.33 21.69 -4.77
N TRP A 490 7.39 20.42 -5.14
CA TRP A 490 8.33 19.90 -6.12
C TRP A 490 7.72 19.90 -7.50
N THR A 491 8.45 20.48 -8.44
CA THR A 491 8.23 20.23 -9.87
C THR A 491 9.21 19.17 -10.37
N ASP A 492 9.10 18.81 -11.62
CA ASP A 492 10.06 17.91 -12.28
C ASP A 492 11.50 18.44 -12.32
N ALA A 493 11.71 19.77 -12.10
CA ALA A 493 12.99 20.45 -12.22
C ALA A 493 13.38 21.36 -11.05
N SER A 494 12.45 21.70 -10.15
CA SER A 494 12.67 22.76 -9.16
C SER A 494 11.91 22.51 -7.86
N LEU A 495 12.33 23.18 -6.79
CA LEU A 495 11.65 23.21 -5.50
C LEU A 495 11.18 24.64 -5.19
N TYR A 496 9.91 24.79 -4.82
CA TYR A 496 9.30 26.01 -4.34
C TYR A 496 8.89 25.91 -2.88
N SER A 497 8.91 27.06 -2.21
CA SER A 497 8.28 27.28 -0.89
C SER A 497 7.02 28.11 -1.11
N LEU A 498 5.89 27.58 -0.71
CA LEU A 498 4.59 28.25 -0.72
C LEU A 498 4.29 28.72 0.71
N GLN A 499 4.14 30.04 0.91
CA GLN A 499 3.99 30.68 2.20
C GLN A 499 2.66 31.41 2.31
N TYR A 500 2.03 31.33 3.49
CA TYR A 500 0.83 32.09 3.79
C TYR A 500 1.17 33.54 4.07
N LEU A 501 0.64 34.46 3.27
CA LEU A 501 0.89 35.89 3.34
C LEU A 501 -0.30 36.66 3.99
N GLY A 502 -1.45 36.01 4.06
CA GLY A 502 -2.70 36.66 4.44
C GLY A 502 -3.29 37.49 3.30
N ALA A 503 -4.52 37.98 3.51
CA ALA A 503 -5.21 38.82 2.52
C ALA A 503 -4.46 40.15 2.25
N PRO A 504 -4.40 40.64 0.98
CA PRO A 504 -5.14 40.16 -0.19
C PRO A 504 -4.43 39.05 -0.99
N GLU A 505 -3.13 38.83 -0.79
CA GLU A 505 -2.32 37.89 -1.60
C GLU A 505 -2.57 36.43 -1.25
N VAL A 506 -3.00 36.13 -0.03
CA VAL A 506 -3.29 34.85 0.59
C VAL A 506 -2.08 33.91 0.57
N TRP A 507 -1.60 33.46 -0.58
CA TRP A 507 -0.44 32.57 -0.72
C TRP A 507 0.54 33.09 -1.76
N GLY A 508 1.84 33.01 -1.44
CA GLY A 508 2.93 33.36 -2.34
C GLY A 508 3.92 32.23 -2.50
N ALA A 509 4.44 32.03 -3.70
CA ALA A 509 5.43 31.01 -4.00
C ALA A 509 6.83 31.61 -4.23
N GLN A 510 7.84 31.07 -3.58
CA GLN A 510 9.23 31.44 -3.76
C GLN A 510 10.03 30.22 -4.28
N LEU A 511 10.83 30.43 -5.31
CA LEU A 511 11.77 29.42 -5.81
C LEU A 511 12.94 29.27 -4.80
N VAL A 512 13.12 28.09 -4.25
CA VAL A 512 14.16 27.80 -3.26
C VAL A 512 15.24 26.85 -3.76
N GLY A 513 15.03 26.25 -4.93
CA GLY A 513 16.06 25.41 -5.56
C GLY A 513 15.78 25.14 -7.04
N GLU A 514 16.81 25.27 -7.87
CA GLU A 514 16.79 24.93 -9.28
C GLU A 514 17.60 23.66 -9.56
N ASN A 515 17.29 22.95 -10.65
CA ASN A 515 17.93 21.69 -11.05
C ASN A 515 17.85 20.61 -9.94
N ILE A 516 16.69 20.56 -9.30
CA ILE A 516 16.37 19.63 -8.23
C ILE A 516 15.27 18.72 -8.75
N SER A 517 15.54 17.42 -8.73
CA SER A 517 14.57 16.41 -9.11
C SER A 517 14.01 15.72 -7.88
N ILE A 518 12.79 15.22 -7.99
CA ILE A 518 12.22 14.19 -7.13
C ILE A 518 11.85 12.98 -8.01
N VAL A 519 12.06 11.77 -7.49
CA VAL A 519 11.90 10.55 -8.30
C VAL A 519 10.42 10.16 -8.46
N SER A 520 9.62 10.38 -7.43
CA SER A 520 8.17 10.08 -7.41
C SER A 520 7.44 11.01 -6.42
N GLU A 521 6.12 11.02 -6.47
CA GLU A 521 5.30 11.87 -5.58
C GLU A 521 5.42 11.48 -4.09
N ASN A 522 5.69 10.22 -3.80
CA ASN A 522 5.80 9.69 -2.43
C ASN A 522 7.25 9.54 -1.94
N ALA A 523 8.25 10.05 -2.68
CA ALA A 523 9.67 9.90 -2.35
C ALA A 523 10.20 10.93 -1.35
N VAL A 524 9.34 11.76 -0.76
CA VAL A 524 9.70 12.78 0.23
C VAL A 524 9.14 12.45 1.61
N ALA A 525 9.96 12.66 2.65
CA ALA A 525 9.58 12.50 4.04
C ALA A 525 9.99 13.74 4.85
N TYR A 526 9.21 14.05 5.88
CA TYR A 526 9.49 15.12 6.81
C TYR A 526 9.75 14.56 8.20
N ALA A 527 10.89 14.86 8.77
CA ALA A 527 11.25 14.44 10.11
C ALA A 527 12.11 15.49 10.80
N ASN A 528 11.84 15.74 12.08
CA ASN A 528 12.62 16.64 12.94
C ASN A 528 12.87 18.04 12.32
N GLY A 529 11.88 18.58 11.62
CA GLY A 529 11.98 19.93 11.01
C GLY A 529 12.73 19.98 9.67
N VAL A 530 13.15 18.84 9.13
CA VAL A 530 13.89 18.71 7.86
C VAL A 530 13.11 17.84 6.89
N SER A 531 13.03 18.27 5.63
CA SER A 531 12.49 17.44 4.54
C SER A 531 13.63 16.70 3.84
N TYR A 532 13.45 15.39 3.65
CA TYR A 532 14.40 14.52 2.96
C TYR A 532 13.73 13.88 1.76
N TRP A 533 14.39 13.82 0.61
CA TRP A 533 13.81 13.17 -0.57
C TRP A 533 14.85 12.49 -1.45
N MET A 534 14.38 11.50 -2.20
CA MET A 534 15.14 10.82 -3.24
C MET A 534 14.91 11.53 -4.58
N GLY A 535 15.99 12.02 -5.18
CA GLY A 535 16.00 12.49 -6.56
C GLY A 535 16.27 11.35 -7.55
N LYS A 536 16.45 11.69 -8.84
CA LYS A 536 16.71 10.72 -9.89
C LYS A 536 18.11 10.08 -9.83
N ASP A 537 19.08 10.74 -9.19
CA ASP A 537 20.48 10.31 -9.12
C ASP A 537 21.17 10.52 -7.77
N LYS A 538 20.50 11.16 -6.81
CA LYS A 538 21.03 11.49 -5.49
C LYS A 538 19.92 11.82 -4.49
N PHE A 539 20.29 11.92 -3.23
CA PHE A 539 19.41 12.33 -2.15
C PHE A 539 19.61 13.81 -1.81
N TYR A 540 18.53 14.41 -1.33
CA TYR A 540 18.52 15.82 -0.94
C TYR A 540 17.91 15.99 0.45
N LYS A 541 18.19 17.12 1.07
CA LYS A 541 17.50 17.61 2.25
C LYS A 541 17.22 19.11 2.16
N TYR A 542 16.19 19.55 2.88
CA TYR A 542 15.81 20.94 3.05
C TYR A 542 15.60 21.26 4.53
N ASP A 543 16.41 22.18 5.06
CA ASP A 543 16.40 22.68 6.43
C ASP A 543 16.31 24.21 6.48
N GLY A 544 15.58 24.83 5.51
CA GLY A 544 15.57 26.25 5.19
C GLY A 544 16.41 26.59 3.94
N ARG A 545 17.23 25.67 3.48
CA ARG A 545 17.92 25.71 2.19
C ARG A 545 18.08 24.31 1.62
N THR A 546 18.06 24.20 0.31
CA THR A 546 18.25 22.93 -0.39
C THR A 546 19.71 22.52 -0.39
N GLN A 547 19.99 21.27 -0.01
CA GLN A 547 21.32 20.69 0.04
C GLN A 547 21.30 19.25 -0.52
N THR A 548 22.37 18.85 -1.18
CA THR A 548 22.60 17.44 -1.49
C THR A 548 22.94 16.70 -0.20
N LEU A 549 22.22 15.62 0.07
CA LEU A 549 22.50 14.72 1.17
C LEU A 549 23.56 13.71 0.73
N ARG A 550 24.73 13.72 1.38
CA ARG A 550 25.79 12.76 1.08
C ARG A 550 25.30 11.35 1.36
N CYS A 551 25.53 10.44 0.43
CA CYS A 551 25.12 9.04 0.55
C CYS A 551 26.30 8.10 0.25
N ASP A 552 26.68 7.29 1.22
CA ASP A 552 27.76 6.30 1.11
C ASP A 552 27.32 5.03 0.35
N LEU A 553 26.08 5.01 -0.15
CA LEU A 553 25.47 3.93 -0.95
C LEU A 553 24.99 4.42 -2.31
N ARG A 554 25.30 5.66 -2.72
CA ARG A 554 24.68 6.31 -3.87
C ARG A 554 24.80 5.47 -5.15
N GLN A 555 26.02 5.12 -5.55
CA GLN A 555 26.22 4.36 -6.77
C GLN A 555 25.58 2.98 -6.71
N TYR A 556 25.67 2.33 -5.55
CA TYR A 556 25.08 1.01 -5.34
C TYR A 556 23.57 1.02 -5.52
N ILE A 557 22.87 2.02 -4.94
CA ILE A 557 21.42 2.13 -5.01
C ILE A 557 20.96 2.53 -6.42
N PHE A 558 21.51 3.62 -6.97
CA PHE A 558 21.05 4.15 -8.25
C PHE A 558 21.46 3.30 -9.46
N SER A 559 22.40 2.34 -9.31
CA SER A 559 22.66 1.31 -10.32
C SER A 559 21.75 0.08 -10.21
N ASP A 560 21.08 -0.12 -9.07
CA ASP A 560 20.18 -1.24 -8.80
C ASP A 560 18.69 -0.89 -9.02
N ILE A 561 18.32 0.39 -9.00
CA ILE A 561 16.93 0.84 -9.20
C ILE A 561 16.43 0.49 -10.59
N ASP A 562 15.22 -0.11 -10.66
CA ASP A 562 14.48 -0.21 -11.91
C ASP A 562 13.85 1.15 -12.24
N THR A 563 14.38 1.80 -13.30
CA THR A 563 13.93 3.14 -13.70
C THR A 563 12.55 3.14 -14.35
N ASP A 564 12.07 2.01 -14.85
CA ASP A 564 10.74 1.88 -15.42
C ASP A 564 9.67 1.83 -14.32
N GLN A 565 10.06 1.46 -13.09
CA GLN A 565 9.17 1.36 -11.92
C GLN A 565 9.32 2.52 -10.92
N TYR A 566 9.96 3.62 -11.30
CA TYR A 566 10.30 4.72 -10.39
C TYR A 566 9.08 5.36 -9.68
N LEU A 567 7.89 5.37 -10.29
CA LEU A 567 6.66 5.88 -9.66
C LEU A 567 6.20 5.08 -8.44
N GLN A 568 6.68 3.82 -8.29
CA GLN A 568 6.39 3.02 -7.11
C GLN A 568 7.25 3.42 -5.89
N ILE A 569 8.34 4.17 -6.09
CA ILE A 569 9.25 4.56 -5.01
C ILE A 569 8.50 5.42 -4.01
N PHE A 570 8.57 5.07 -2.74
CA PHE A 570 8.01 5.86 -1.65
C PHE A 570 8.96 5.92 -0.47
N SER A 571 8.75 6.92 0.35
CA SER A 571 9.48 7.12 1.61
C SER A 571 8.59 6.86 2.82
N GLY A 572 9.22 6.65 3.96
CA GLY A 572 8.57 6.59 5.25
C GLY A 572 9.53 7.04 6.34
N THR A 573 8.98 7.42 7.48
CA THR A 573 9.74 7.77 8.67
C THR A 573 9.57 6.71 9.74
N ASN A 574 10.58 6.54 10.57
CA ASN A 574 10.53 5.81 11.83
C ASN A 574 11.23 6.69 12.86
N GLU A 575 10.51 7.69 13.35
CA GLU A 575 11.07 8.73 14.23
C GLU A 575 11.55 8.15 15.56
N GLY A 576 10.98 7.04 16.03
CA GLY A 576 11.46 6.33 17.22
C GLY A 576 12.91 5.87 17.13
N PHE A 577 13.45 5.75 15.93
CA PHE A 577 14.84 5.36 15.65
C PHE A 577 15.60 6.41 14.83
N ASN A 578 15.04 7.58 14.56
CA ASN A 578 15.61 8.65 13.74
C ASN A 578 15.92 8.21 12.29
N GLU A 579 15.05 7.43 11.71
CA GLU A 579 15.24 6.80 10.40
C GLU A 579 14.31 7.41 9.34
N ILE A 580 14.88 7.64 8.14
CA ILE A 580 14.16 7.89 6.90
C ILE A 580 14.38 6.68 6.00
N TRP A 581 13.29 6.08 5.56
CA TRP A 581 13.27 4.90 4.69
C TRP A 581 12.88 5.30 3.28
N TRP A 582 13.51 4.71 2.26
CA TRP A 582 13.03 4.72 0.88
C TRP A 582 12.96 3.28 0.39
N PHE A 583 11.81 2.94 -0.17
CA PHE A 583 11.52 1.64 -0.74
C PHE A 583 11.53 1.73 -2.26
N TYR A 584 12.15 0.77 -2.95
CA TYR A 584 12.29 0.80 -4.39
C TYR A 584 12.31 -0.60 -5.00
N CYS A 585 12.06 -0.70 -6.32
CA CYS A 585 12.18 -1.91 -7.11
C CYS A 585 13.64 -2.07 -7.55
N SER A 586 14.23 -3.24 -7.34
CA SER A 586 15.54 -3.57 -7.91
C SER A 586 15.45 -3.78 -9.42
N SER A 587 16.58 -3.69 -10.11
CA SER A 587 16.68 -3.86 -11.58
C SER A 587 15.97 -5.14 -12.06
N GLY A 588 15.00 -4.98 -12.95
CA GLY A 588 14.17 -6.05 -13.50
C GLY A 588 13.03 -6.52 -12.59
N SER A 589 12.82 -5.91 -11.43
CA SER A 589 11.68 -6.19 -10.54
C SER A 589 10.54 -5.21 -10.80
N THR A 590 9.33 -5.73 -11.00
CA THR A 590 8.10 -4.92 -11.08
C THR A 590 7.45 -4.69 -9.73
N THR A 591 8.02 -5.24 -8.65
CA THR A 591 7.53 -5.10 -7.27
C THR A 591 8.64 -4.57 -6.38
N ILE A 592 8.28 -3.79 -5.37
CA ILE A 592 9.22 -3.26 -4.38
C ILE A 592 9.80 -4.42 -3.56
N ASP A 593 11.11 -4.56 -3.58
CA ASP A 593 11.85 -5.62 -2.92
C ASP A 593 13.08 -5.14 -2.14
N ARG A 594 13.40 -3.84 -2.23
CA ARG A 594 14.55 -3.19 -1.61
C ARG A 594 14.14 -2.03 -0.74
N TYR A 595 14.97 -1.75 0.27
CA TYR A 595 14.94 -0.49 1.00
C TYR A 595 16.34 0.07 1.24
N VAL A 596 16.42 1.37 1.40
CA VAL A 596 17.57 2.10 1.93
C VAL A 596 17.12 3.01 3.06
N ILE A 597 17.93 3.13 4.09
CA ILE A 597 17.66 3.93 5.28
C ILE A 597 18.77 4.94 5.48
N PHE A 598 18.36 6.17 5.79
CA PHE A 598 19.21 7.20 6.35
C PHE A 598 18.82 7.43 7.82
N ASN A 599 19.72 7.11 8.74
CA ASN A 599 19.54 7.42 10.15
C ASN A 599 20.23 8.77 10.44
N TYR A 600 19.43 9.80 10.69
CA TYR A 600 19.94 11.17 10.90
C TYR A 600 20.46 11.41 12.33
N GLY A 601 20.27 10.49 13.27
CA GLY A 601 20.76 10.58 14.66
C GLY A 601 22.15 10.01 14.89
N GLU A 602 22.67 9.20 13.96
CA GLU A 602 23.96 8.53 14.11
C GLU A 602 25.15 9.43 13.68
N ASN A 603 26.38 9.00 13.98
CA ASN A 603 27.62 9.71 13.63
C ASN A 603 27.63 11.18 14.06
N ASN A 604 27.17 11.49 15.27
CA ASN A 604 27.09 12.86 15.79
C ASN A 604 26.25 13.81 14.90
N GLY A 605 25.22 13.30 14.22
CA GLY A 605 24.35 14.06 13.35
C GLY A 605 24.78 14.13 11.88
N GLU A 606 25.92 13.53 11.51
CA GLU A 606 26.28 13.35 10.09
C GLU A 606 25.42 12.29 9.39
N GLY A 607 24.83 11.41 10.19
CA GLY A 607 23.97 10.32 9.76
C GLY A 607 24.71 9.04 9.36
N ALA A 608 23.95 7.98 9.20
CA ALA A 608 24.44 6.68 8.77
C ALA A 608 23.49 6.07 7.73
N TRP A 609 24.05 5.46 6.68
CA TRP A 609 23.30 4.79 5.62
C TRP A 609 23.38 3.28 5.80
N TYR A 610 22.27 2.60 5.56
CA TYR A 610 22.21 1.14 5.48
C TYR A 610 21.03 0.70 4.61
N TYR A 611 21.02 -0.54 4.19
CA TYR A 611 20.08 -1.06 3.22
C TYR A 611 19.72 -2.52 3.49
N GLY A 612 18.71 -3.01 2.80
CA GLY A 612 18.31 -4.40 2.84
C GLY A 612 17.17 -4.73 1.89
N THR A 613 16.59 -5.89 2.12
CA THR A 613 15.49 -6.45 1.33
C THR A 613 14.20 -6.43 2.13
N MET A 614 13.14 -5.85 1.60
CA MET A 614 11.80 -5.87 2.19
C MET A 614 10.76 -5.46 1.15
N ALA A 615 9.65 -6.17 1.12
CA ALA A 615 8.52 -5.88 0.24
C ALA A 615 7.44 -5.11 1.00
N ARG A 616 7.30 -3.80 0.73
CA ARG A 616 6.24 -2.94 1.26
C ARG A 616 5.69 -2.08 0.13
N THR A 617 4.43 -1.67 0.25
CA THR A 617 3.75 -0.91 -0.80
C THR A 617 3.37 0.50 -0.39
N ALA A 618 3.25 0.75 0.90
CA ALA A 618 3.05 2.06 1.52
C ALA A 618 3.50 2.03 2.99
N TRP A 619 3.77 3.21 3.56
CA TRP A 619 4.26 3.36 4.93
C TRP A 619 3.64 4.58 5.61
N LEU A 620 3.42 4.47 6.91
CA LEU A 620 2.93 5.52 7.79
C LEU A 620 3.65 5.42 9.13
N ASP A 621 4.16 6.53 9.65
CA ASP A 621 4.85 6.55 10.95
C ASP A 621 3.90 6.40 12.13
N SER A 622 4.48 6.21 13.31
CA SER A 622 3.81 5.91 14.57
C SER A 622 3.07 7.09 15.24
N GLY A 623 2.90 8.26 14.58
CA GLY A 623 2.37 9.49 15.19
C GLY A 623 1.10 9.31 16.05
N LEU A 624 0.01 8.78 15.48
CA LEU A 624 -1.25 8.48 16.19
C LEU A 624 -1.35 7.04 16.69
N ARG A 625 -0.38 6.19 16.37
CA ARG A 625 -0.33 4.76 16.72
C ARG A 625 0.96 4.46 17.47
N ASN A 626 1.00 3.34 18.17
CA ASN A 626 2.18 2.93 18.94
C ASN A 626 3.34 2.42 18.06
N PHE A 627 3.04 2.07 16.82
CA PHE A 627 3.99 1.43 15.89
C PHE A 627 3.84 2.03 14.49
N PRO A 628 4.92 2.12 13.72
CA PRO A 628 4.82 2.40 12.30
C PRO A 628 3.98 1.35 11.59
N LEU A 629 3.18 1.77 10.62
CA LEU A 629 2.26 0.94 9.87
C LEU A 629 2.73 0.83 8.42
N ALA A 630 2.70 -0.36 7.85
CA ALA A 630 2.99 -0.56 6.44
C ALA A 630 1.95 -1.43 5.76
N ALA A 631 1.73 -1.19 4.47
CA ALA A 631 0.96 -2.06 3.61
C ALA A 631 1.87 -3.08 2.91
N THR A 632 1.35 -4.29 2.71
CA THR A 632 2.10 -5.42 2.16
C THR A 632 1.52 -5.94 0.86
N TYR A 633 2.28 -6.76 0.15
CA TYR A 633 1.79 -7.48 -1.04
C TYR A 633 0.82 -8.62 -0.69
N SER A 634 0.68 -8.97 0.59
CA SER A 634 -0.35 -9.90 1.08
C SER A 634 -1.71 -9.21 1.31
N ASN A 635 -1.85 -7.97 0.85
CA ASN A 635 -3.07 -7.16 0.93
C ASN A 635 -3.58 -6.95 2.36
N ASN A 636 -2.66 -6.76 3.29
CA ASN A 636 -2.97 -6.42 4.68
C ASN A 636 -2.05 -5.30 5.19
N LEU A 637 -2.37 -4.78 6.36
CA LEU A 637 -1.56 -3.80 7.07
C LEU A 637 -0.83 -4.49 8.23
N VAL A 638 0.44 -4.11 8.41
CA VAL A 638 1.30 -4.63 9.48
C VAL A 638 1.87 -3.51 10.34
N ASN A 639 1.85 -3.70 11.66
CA ASN A 639 2.61 -2.89 12.59
C ASN A 639 4.08 -3.32 12.53
N HIS A 640 4.97 -2.41 12.22
CA HIS A 640 6.42 -2.59 12.31
C HIS A 640 6.92 -2.36 13.74
N GLU A 641 8.12 -2.83 14.05
CA GLU A 641 8.71 -2.76 15.40
C GLU A 641 7.87 -3.48 16.47
N SER A 642 7.02 -4.39 16.05
CA SER A 642 6.14 -5.20 16.91
C SER A 642 6.65 -6.64 16.97
N GLY A 643 7.22 -7.04 18.11
CA GLY A 643 7.84 -8.35 18.26
C GLY A 643 9.22 -8.45 17.60
N VAL A 644 9.66 -9.68 17.28
CA VAL A 644 11.00 -9.97 16.73
C VAL A 644 10.95 -10.83 15.45
N ASP A 645 9.77 -11.26 15.04
CA ASP A 645 9.53 -12.16 13.91
C ASP A 645 8.56 -11.56 12.90
N ASP A 646 8.44 -12.23 11.75
CA ASP A 646 7.47 -11.93 10.71
C ASP A 646 6.15 -12.64 10.99
N ASN A 647 5.08 -11.88 11.22
CA ASN A 647 3.71 -12.38 11.35
C ASN A 647 2.76 -11.71 10.35
N GLU A 648 3.23 -11.43 9.14
CA GLU A 648 2.44 -10.78 8.09
C GLU A 648 1.23 -11.60 7.67
N THR A 649 1.40 -12.91 7.50
CA THR A 649 0.33 -13.82 7.07
C THR A 649 -0.46 -14.44 8.22
N GLY A 650 -0.08 -14.15 9.48
CA GLY A 650 -0.62 -14.77 10.69
C GLY A 650 0.07 -16.07 11.07
N THR A 651 1.03 -16.52 10.28
CA THR A 651 1.99 -17.56 10.65
C THR A 651 3.29 -16.88 11.01
N THR A 652 3.81 -17.14 12.20
CA THR A 652 5.06 -16.54 12.64
C THR A 652 6.24 -17.20 11.95
N LEU A 653 7.00 -16.43 11.18
CA LEU A 653 8.19 -16.82 10.46
C LEU A 653 9.41 -16.10 11.00
N PRO A 654 10.61 -16.69 10.94
CA PRO A 654 11.83 -15.99 11.37
C PRO A 654 12.20 -14.88 10.39
N ILE A 655 12.72 -13.77 10.92
CA ILE A 655 13.36 -12.72 10.13
C ILE A 655 14.85 -13.00 10.07
N SER A 656 15.34 -13.31 8.87
CA SER A 656 16.79 -13.44 8.62
C SER A 656 17.42 -12.06 8.59
N ALA A 657 18.43 -11.84 9.44
CA ALA A 657 19.17 -10.59 9.51
C ALA A 657 20.68 -10.85 9.43
N SER A 658 21.41 -10.01 8.72
CA SER A 658 22.86 -10.15 8.59
C SER A 658 23.57 -8.82 8.42
N ILE A 659 24.82 -8.77 8.91
CA ILE A 659 25.72 -7.64 8.69
C ILE A 659 27.14 -8.14 8.43
N THR A 660 27.81 -7.51 7.47
CA THR A 660 29.20 -7.88 7.09
C THR A 660 30.08 -6.63 7.12
N SER A 661 31.22 -6.72 7.79
CA SER A 661 32.19 -5.63 7.84
C SER A 661 32.89 -5.43 6.48
N ALA A 662 33.43 -4.25 6.29
CA ALA A 662 34.47 -4.05 5.29
C ALA A 662 35.70 -4.95 5.59
N GLU A 663 36.59 -5.07 4.63
CA GLU A 663 37.87 -5.75 4.80
C GLU A 663 38.82 -4.86 5.62
N PHE A 664 39.40 -5.38 6.68
CA PHE A 664 40.32 -4.65 7.54
C PHE A 664 41.61 -5.41 7.73
N ASP A 665 42.69 -4.66 7.91
CA ASP A 665 44.01 -5.22 8.22
C ASP A 665 44.03 -5.78 9.63
N ILE A 666 44.67 -6.94 9.74
CA ILE A 666 44.98 -7.52 11.03
C ILE A 666 46.38 -6.95 11.44
N GLU A 667 46.41 -6.07 12.42
CA GLU A 667 47.55 -5.23 12.80
C GLU A 667 47.91 -4.19 11.74
N ASP A 668 49.14 -4.25 11.14
CA ASP A 668 49.65 -3.33 10.14
C ASP A 668 49.44 -3.79 8.69
N GLY A 669 48.84 -4.99 8.50
CA GLY A 669 48.59 -5.56 7.18
C GLY A 669 49.81 -6.05 6.40
N ASP A 670 51.03 -5.95 6.92
CA ASP A 670 52.26 -6.43 6.26
C ASP A 670 52.53 -7.92 6.54
N LYS A 671 52.17 -8.39 7.74
CA LYS A 671 52.46 -9.74 8.22
C LYS A 671 51.21 -10.61 8.22
N PHE A 672 51.43 -11.92 8.12
CA PHE A 672 50.35 -12.88 8.51
C PHE A 672 50.21 -12.87 10.02
N VAL A 673 48.96 -12.92 10.47
CA VAL A 673 48.59 -13.02 11.87
C VAL A 673 47.77 -14.27 12.09
N PHE A 674 48.04 -14.95 13.21
CA PHE A 674 47.29 -16.10 13.68
C PHE A 674 46.32 -15.64 14.77
N ILE A 675 45.02 -15.90 14.55
CA ILE A 675 43.95 -15.64 15.50
C ILE A 675 43.57 -16.95 16.17
N ARG A 676 43.70 -17.00 17.49
CA ARG A 676 43.47 -18.17 18.31
C ARG A 676 42.06 -18.25 18.86
N ARG A 677 41.49 -17.11 19.23
CA ARG A 677 40.16 -16.98 19.79
C ARG A 677 39.54 -15.61 19.49
N ALA A 678 38.20 -15.57 19.46
CA ALA A 678 37.42 -14.36 19.45
C ALA A 678 36.60 -14.29 20.75
N LEU A 679 36.46 -13.08 21.29
CA LEU A 679 35.55 -12.76 22.40
C LEU A 679 34.43 -11.94 21.79
N PRO A 680 33.25 -12.54 21.58
CA PRO A 680 32.09 -11.82 21.06
C PRO A 680 31.57 -10.82 22.10
N ASP A 681 31.15 -9.66 21.62
CA ASP A 681 30.43 -8.68 22.41
C ASP A 681 29.03 -8.58 21.78
N ILE A 682 28.09 -9.36 22.30
CA ILE A 682 26.76 -9.48 21.76
C ILE A 682 25.72 -9.65 22.87
N THR A 683 24.57 -9.10 22.69
CA THR A 683 23.41 -9.34 23.55
C THR A 683 22.23 -9.83 22.72
N PHE A 684 21.50 -10.78 23.26
CA PHE A 684 20.22 -11.30 22.73
C PHE A 684 19.03 -10.79 23.54
N ARG A 685 19.21 -9.67 24.21
CA ARG A 685 18.13 -9.07 25.02
C ARG A 685 16.90 -8.75 24.16
N GLY A 686 15.74 -9.18 24.62
CA GLY A 686 14.48 -9.02 23.88
C GLY A 686 14.10 -10.21 23.00
N SER A 687 14.97 -11.23 22.88
CA SER A 687 14.62 -12.47 22.22
C SER A 687 13.51 -13.21 22.96
N THR A 688 12.60 -13.84 22.22
CA THR A 688 11.53 -14.70 22.75
C THR A 688 11.90 -16.19 22.71
N ALA A 689 12.95 -16.55 21.95
CA ALA A 689 13.50 -17.89 21.92
C ALA A 689 14.16 -18.25 23.27
N GLY A 690 13.95 -19.49 23.74
CA GLY A 690 14.53 -19.97 25.00
C GLY A 690 16.07 -20.10 24.97
N SER A 691 16.65 -20.29 23.79
CA SER A 691 18.10 -20.37 23.54
C SER A 691 18.44 -19.57 22.29
N PRO A 692 18.45 -18.23 22.36
CA PRO A 692 18.73 -17.39 21.21
C PRO A 692 20.20 -17.55 20.77
N SER A 693 20.41 -17.65 19.47
CA SER A 693 21.73 -17.81 18.87
C SER A 693 21.84 -17.07 17.54
N GLY A 694 23.07 -16.75 17.18
CA GLY A 694 23.43 -16.27 15.85
C GLY A 694 24.73 -16.92 15.37
N THR A 695 25.10 -16.67 14.15
CA THR A 695 26.27 -17.24 13.51
C THR A 695 27.30 -16.16 13.23
N LEU A 696 28.50 -16.30 13.78
CA LEU A 696 29.66 -15.49 13.46
C LEU A 696 30.48 -16.20 12.40
N THR A 697 30.73 -15.54 11.28
CA THR A 697 31.62 -16.01 10.22
C THR A 697 32.82 -15.09 10.09
N LEU A 698 34.01 -15.62 10.22
CA LEU A 698 35.28 -14.92 10.00
C LEU A 698 35.80 -15.30 8.62
N LEU A 699 36.06 -14.29 7.82
CA LEU A 699 36.41 -14.37 6.41
C LEU A 699 37.85 -13.92 6.16
N PRO A 700 38.85 -14.84 6.30
CA PRO A 700 40.26 -14.50 6.16
C PRO A 700 40.66 -14.30 4.70
N LEU A 701 41.55 -13.32 4.45
CA LEU A 701 42.04 -12.93 3.13
C LEU A 701 43.55 -12.83 3.16
N LYS A 702 44.19 -13.07 2.01
CA LYS A 702 45.60 -12.80 1.78
C LYS A 702 45.87 -11.32 1.49
N ASN A 703 45.02 -10.73 0.67
CA ASN A 703 45.02 -9.32 0.29
C ASN A 703 43.64 -8.94 -0.27
N SER A 704 43.38 -7.65 -0.33
CA SER A 704 42.12 -7.17 -0.94
C SER A 704 41.96 -7.73 -2.37
N GLY A 705 40.75 -8.24 -2.65
CA GLY A 705 40.44 -8.87 -3.93
C GLY A 705 40.89 -10.33 -4.13
N SER A 706 41.59 -10.94 -3.14
CA SER A 706 41.99 -12.35 -3.27
C SER A 706 40.87 -13.36 -3.15
N GLY A 707 39.70 -12.91 -2.71
CA GLY A 707 38.53 -13.77 -2.42
C GLY A 707 38.66 -14.60 -1.15
N TYR A 708 37.56 -15.19 -0.73
CA TYR A 708 37.49 -16.05 0.46
C TYR A 708 37.56 -17.52 0.10
N ILE A 709 38.21 -18.34 0.93
CA ILE A 709 38.21 -19.78 0.76
C ILE A 709 36.99 -20.36 1.49
N SER A 710 36.06 -20.91 0.74
CA SER A 710 34.90 -21.62 1.30
C SER A 710 35.34 -22.82 2.14
N PRO A 711 34.65 -23.15 3.25
CA PRO A 711 34.89 -24.37 4.01
C PRO A 711 34.81 -25.64 3.18
N ALA A 712 34.01 -25.63 2.11
CA ALA A 712 33.80 -26.75 1.20
C ALA A 712 34.78 -26.80 0.02
N SER A 713 35.59 -25.76 -0.23
CA SER A 713 36.48 -25.73 -1.39
C SER A 713 37.77 -26.52 -1.15
N VAL A 714 38.14 -27.32 -2.11
CA VAL A 714 39.46 -27.97 -2.17
C VAL A 714 40.42 -27.00 -2.82
N GLY A 715 41.30 -26.41 -2.03
CA GLY A 715 42.44 -25.55 -2.33
C GLY A 715 42.53 -24.86 -3.71
N GLY A 716 42.33 -23.56 -3.78
CA GLY A 716 42.73 -22.72 -4.90
C GLY A 716 44.09 -22.04 -4.62
N SER A 717 44.93 -21.93 -5.64
CA SER A 717 46.33 -21.50 -5.55
C SER A 717 46.58 -20.02 -5.15
N ASN A 718 45.55 -19.15 -5.22
CA ASN A 718 45.70 -17.71 -5.02
C ASN A 718 45.73 -17.28 -3.53
N ASN A 719 45.36 -18.15 -2.60
CA ASN A 719 45.30 -17.88 -1.16
C ASN A 719 46.28 -18.76 -0.35
N ALA A 720 47.44 -19.13 -0.93
CA ALA A 720 48.44 -19.91 -0.21
C ALA A 720 48.86 -19.21 1.11
N GLY A 721 48.78 -19.95 2.21
CA GLY A 721 49.11 -19.46 3.54
C GLY A 721 47.93 -18.88 4.33
N VAL A 722 46.74 -18.76 3.76
CA VAL A 722 45.53 -18.31 4.43
C VAL A 722 44.65 -19.53 4.82
N THR A 723 44.02 -19.48 5.97
CA THR A 723 43.11 -20.53 6.41
C THR A 723 41.74 -20.37 5.71
N ARG A 724 40.93 -21.44 5.77
CA ARG A 724 39.53 -21.39 5.32
C ARG A 724 38.68 -20.50 6.22
N THR A 725 37.54 -20.03 5.67
CA THR A 725 36.49 -19.36 6.43
C THR A 725 36.10 -20.17 7.66
N ALA A 726 35.98 -19.52 8.81
CA ALA A 726 35.55 -20.12 10.07
C ALA A 726 34.15 -19.62 10.44
N THR A 727 33.23 -20.54 10.62
CA THR A 727 31.85 -20.28 11.02
C THR A 727 31.60 -20.88 12.40
N VAL A 728 31.13 -20.08 13.35
CA VAL A 728 30.90 -20.48 14.75
C VAL A 728 29.54 -19.98 15.23
N PRO A 729 28.75 -20.84 15.90
CA PRO A 729 27.54 -20.39 16.58
C PRO A 729 27.91 -19.55 17.80
N ILE A 730 27.15 -18.49 18.06
CA ILE A 730 27.23 -17.64 19.24
C ILE A 730 25.88 -17.71 19.94
N GLU A 731 25.89 -18.14 21.19
CA GLU A 731 24.72 -18.20 22.08
C GLU A 731 24.85 -17.15 23.19
N ALA A 732 23.76 -16.96 23.95
CA ALA A 732 23.69 -15.94 25.00
C ALA A 732 24.83 -16.06 26.05
N PHE A 733 25.33 -17.27 26.28
CA PHE A 733 26.40 -17.54 27.28
C PHE A 733 27.78 -17.74 26.66
N THR A 734 27.96 -17.50 25.35
CA THR A 734 29.23 -17.68 24.67
C THR A 734 30.22 -16.58 25.05
N GLY A 735 31.03 -16.81 26.06
CA GLY A 735 32.03 -15.84 26.50
C GLY A 735 33.28 -15.76 25.60
N GLN A 736 33.60 -16.85 24.90
CA GLN A 736 34.70 -16.94 23.94
C GLN A 736 34.50 -18.08 22.95
N VAL A 737 35.05 -17.91 21.76
CA VAL A 737 35.09 -18.97 20.73
C VAL A 737 36.54 -19.18 20.29
N TYR A 738 36.95 -20.45 20.22
CA TYR A 738 38.26 -20.82 19.73
C TYR A 738 38.25 -20.99 18.23
N VAL A 739 39.13 -20.29 17.53
CA VAL A 739 39.29 -20.35 16.08
C VAL A 739 40.77 -20.58 15.74
N ARG A 740 41.02 -21.03 14.53
CA ARG A 740 42.39 -21.19 14.01
C ARG A 740 42.44 -20.52 12.65
N ILE A 741 42.65 -19.19 12.67
CA ILE A 741 42.67 -18.37 11.47
C ILE A 741 44.07 -17.79 11.29
N ARG A 742 44.59 -17.95 10.08
CA ARG A 742 45.82 -17.31 9.62
C ARG A 742 45.46 -16.47 8.39
N ALA A 743 45.68 -15.18 8.51
CA ALA A 743 45.37 -14.26 7.43
C ALA A 743 46.16 -12.97 7.59
N ARG A 744 46.23 -12.15 6.55
CA ARG A 744 46.74 -10.77 6.56
C ARG A 744 45.63 -9.78 6.76
N GLN A 745 44.52 -10.05 6.09
CA GLN A 745 43.28 -9.25 6.14
C GLN A 745 42.09 -10.13 6.54
N MET A 746 41.05 -9.51 7.02
CA MET A 746 39.84 -10.23 7.40
C MET A 746 38.59 -9.36 7.20
N SER A 747 37.49 -9.99 6.93
CA SER A 747 36.12 -9.45 7.10
C SER A 747 35.36 -10.34 8.08
N MET A 748 34.37 -9.82 8.75
CA MET A 748 33.50 -10.61 9.63
C MET A 748 32.03 -10.41 9.24
N LYS A 749 31.26 -11.48 9.33
CA LYS A 749 29.81 -11.49 9.13
C LYS A 749 29.14 -12.01 10.38
N PHE A 750 28.06 -11.36 10.81
CA PHE A 750 27.17 -11.87 11.83
C PHE A 750 25.76 -12.00 11.24
N GLU A 751 25.09 -13.12 11.50
CA GLU A 751 23.77 -13.40 10.98
C GLU A 751 22.92 -14.24 11.94
N SER A 752 21.58 -14.09 11.83
CA SER A 752 20.59 -14.92 12.50
C SER A 752 19.43 -15.21 11.55
N SER A 753 18.86 -16.44 11.65
CA SER A 753 17.70 -16.88 10.86
C SER A 753 16.74 -17.72 11.68
N ALA A 754 16.93 -17.79 13.01
CA ALA A 754 16.03 -18.53 13.90
C ALA A 754 14.88 -17.64 14.36
N GLN A 755 13.71 -18.27 14.59
CA GLN A 755 12.53 -17.64 15.14
C GLN A 755 12.76 -17.18 16.58
N GLY A 756 12.19 -16.05 16.95
CA GLY A 756 12.25 -15.51 18.30
C GLY A 756 13.61 -14.90 18.68
N VAL A 757 14.50 -14.66 17.69
CA VAL A 757 15.83 -14.13 17.93
C VAL A 757 15.92 -12.67 17.54
N THR A 758 16.40 -11.84 18.47
CA THR A 758 16.92 -10.49 18.20
C THR A 758 18.30 -10.36 18.83
N TRP A 759 19.10 -9.41 18.35
CA TRP A 759 20.48 -9.21 18.81
C TRP A 759 20.97 -7.78 18.60
N GLN A 760 21.92 -7.40 19.42
CA GLN A 760 22.74 -6.21 19.26
C GLN A 760 24.20 -6.60 19.34
N LEU A 761 25.01 -6.20 18.37
CA LEU A 761 26.41 -6.56 18.24
C LEU A 761 27.28 -5.37 18.66
N GLY A 762 28.08 -5.55 19.70
CA GLY A 762 29.04 -4.59 20.15
C GLY A 762 30.42 -4.78 19.49
N SER A 763 31.47 -4.39 20.21
CA SER A 763 32.85 -4.45 19.71
C SER A 763 33.54 -5.77 20.05
N MET A 764 33.72 -6.63 19.06
CA MET A 764 34.44 -7.89 19.21
C MET A 764 35.92 -7.70 19.56
N ARG A 765 36.50 -8.63 20.32
CA ARG A 765 37.92 -8.70 20.59
C ARG A 765 38.54 -9.97 20.02
N LEU A 766 39.70 -9.83 19.38
CA LEU A 766 40.44 -10.94 18.78
C LEU A 766 41.76 -11.13 19.50
N ASP A 767 42.11 -12.39 19.84
CA ASP A 767 43.39 -12.76 20.42
C ASP A 767 44.34 -13.19 19.30
N MET A 768 45.32 -12.34 19.01
CA MET A 768 46.15 -12.37 17.82
C MET A 768 47.64 -12.49 18.18
N ARG A 769 48.40 -13.14 17.28
CA ARG A 769 49.89 -13.15 17.32
C ARG A 769 50.42 -13.13 15.89
N GLU A 770 51.57 -12.52 15.69
CA GLU A 770 52.31 -12.57 14.43
C GLU A 770 52.66 -14.03 14.02
N ASP A 771 52.52 -14.34 12.73
CA ASP A 771 52.77 -15.66 12.18
C ASP A 771 53.48 -15.59 10.81
N GLY A 772 54.60 -14.86 10.79
CA GLY A 772 55.48 -14.72 9.64
C GLY A 772 55.13 -13.64 8.63
N LYS A 773 56.09 -13.29 7.78
CA LYS A 773 55.85 -12.38 6.64
C LYS A 773 55.21 -13.11 5.48
N ALA A 774 54.39 -12.39 4.70
CA ALA A 774 53.99 -12.88 3.39
C ALA A 774 55.28 -13.02 2.54
N SER A 775 55.65 -14.23 2.14
CA SER A 775 56.70 -14.42 1.16
C SER A 775 56.24 -13.72 -0.13
N GLY A 776 56.83 -12.58 -0.45
CA GLY A 776 56.60 -11.89 -1.70
C GLY A 776 57.04 -12.82 -2.82
N SER A 777 56.10 -13.25 -3.68
CA SER A 777 56.48 -13.53 -5.05
C SER A 777 56.78 -12.17 -5.70
N GLY A 778 58.01 -11.75 -5.58
CA GLY A 778 58.49 -10.59 -6.34
C GLY A 778 58.23 -10.89 -7.79
N VAL A 779 57.33 -10.12 -8.41
CA VAL A 779 57.39 -9.94 -9.83
C VAL A 779 58.63 -9.13 -10.08
N SER A 780 59.73 -9.79 -10.47
CA SER A 780 60.89 -9.13 -11.02
C SER A 780 60.41 -8.41 -12.28
N GLY A 781 60.25 -7.08 -12.20
CA GLY A 781 60.08 -6.24 -13.40
C GLY A 781 61.32 -6.41 -14.26
N GLY A 782 61.11 -6.96 -15.47
CA GLY A 782 62.03 -6.87 -16.57
C GLY A 782 61.59 -5.71 -17.46
#